data_5a45b71e42ad19b15ff346d4e9f7e76d
#
_entry.id   5a45b71e42ad19b15ff346d4e9f7e76d
#
_cell.length_a   1.000
_cell.length_b   1.000
_cell.length_c   1.000
_cell.angle_alpha   90.00
_cell.angle_beta   90.00
_cell.angle_gamma   90.00
#
_symmetry.space_group_name_H-M   'P 1'
#
loop_
_entity.id
_entity.type
_entity.pdbx_description
1 polymer ?
#
loop_
_entity_poly.entity_id
_entity_poly.type
_entity_poly.pdbx_seq_one_letter_code
_entity_poly.pdbx_strand_id
1 'polypeptide(L)'
;VLVFLSAFVISCGVVQVSWEAEVRQALLDGVEEIAAPGVPGPLCVFGDKAVTVIVGKSGNGIYEPVVAASVIGEGRVIAFGHTGYLDAPSLEIADTKKLFINAVKWAAQKTAPKIALRHNHEFAEALRASGFEAESLDGRDWLDELEGFDVVCVYPALLSEGEIRRLQEFVQKGKGLIAADLGWGWLQLNPGKDITEHPANKLLYPAGILWADGMLDRTSKQGFSAKVEPPTYCHANKALDSLLAFERKQIDLRKEEIAQAVWSVSTAIRTLPASDQNLLPKIREWATVQPDLTAPTPEKPIGMDNPLARLFVTLQVRELKRLPPEKVQPHPSAKFFPGGVPKEAKRVRKVVEVDTSIPDWHSTGLYAAPGEVVTIRVPKESVGKGLAVRIGDHSDTLWHLPTWRRCPEICRTFPIDKPEVKVANAFGGLLYIVVPRGCKLGKIQVEIDGAVEAPFFVLGKTSLDDWVQRIRYLPAPWAELATSKVVLTVPSDVIRNLDHPEELMDFWDKVLDACAELAAIPKERERPERIVADIQISAGYMHSGYPIMTHLDAAKVMVDVACLMTNSHGAVWGLFHELGHNHQSPDWTFEGTGEVTVNLFTLYVLDKVCCIPPERTRKELSKEGRAEALRRFLASGAKFEFWKSDPFLALIMYVQIQEAFGWDAFRKVFAEYRR
;
A
#
# COMPACT_ATOMS: atom_id res chain seq x y z
N VAL A 1 57.81 58.05 21.87
CA VAL A 1 57.79 56.59 21.83
C VAL A 1 56.49 56.13 22.50
N LEU A 2 55.42 55.89 21.71
CA LEU A 2 54.21 55.30 22.21
C LEU A 2 54.17 53.81 21.71
N VAL A 3 54.12 52.91 22.67
CA VAL A 3 53.98 51.46 22.43
C VAL A 3 52.48 51.14 22.41
N PHE A 4 51.95 50.72 21.26
CA PHE A 4 50.58 50.13 21.12
C PHE A 4 50.62 48.66 21.52
N LEU A 5 49.97 48.28 22.62
CA LEU A 5 49.65 46.92 22.98
C LEU A 5 48.36 46.54 22.26
N SER A 6 48.46 45.70 21.26
CA SER A 6 47.27 45.05 20.60
C SER A 6 46.78 43.86 21.47
N ALA A 7 45.65 44.02 22.13
CA ALA A 7 45.00 42.93 22.81
C ALA A 7 44.31 42.02 21.76
N PHE A 8 44.84 40.81 21.60
CA PHE A 8 44.15 39.74 20.87
C PHE A 8 42.97 39.24 21.71
N VAL A 9 41.77 39.60 21.35
CA VAL A 9 40.56 38.98 21.88
C VAL A 9 40.37 37.66 21.15
N ILE A 10 40.71 36.55 21.78
CA ILE A 10 40.33 35.22 21.31
C ILE A 10 38.83 35.09 21.58
N SER A 11 38.01 35.31 20.57
CA SER A 11 36.61 34.96 20.58
C SER A 11 36.51 33.43 20.56
N CYS A 12 36.29 32.84 21.72
CA CYS A 12 35.83 31.45 21.81
C CYS A 12 34.42 31.41 21.21
N GLY A 13 34.33 31.08 19.94
CA GLY A 13 33.06 30.83 19.29
C GLY A 13 32.41 29.60 19.95
N VAL A 14 31.41 29.83 20.78
CA VAL A 14 30.50 28.79 21.24
C VAL A 14 29.81 28.27 19.99
N VAL A 15 30.16 27.08 19.52
CA VAL A 15 29.43 26.40 18.47
C VAL A 15 28.02 26.16 19.01
N GLN A 16 27.07 26.95 18.58
CA GLN A 16 25.67 26.79 18.97
C GLN A 16 25.18 25.48 18.34
N VAL A 17 24.97 24.44 19.15
CA VAL A 17 24.46 23.15 18.73
C VAL A 17 23.04 23.38 18.17
N SER A 18 22.76 22.83 17.01
CA SER A 18 21.40 22.98 16.42
C SER A 18 20.37 22.24 17.27
N TRP A 19 19.12 22.72 17.24
CA TRP A 19 17.98 22.05 17.89
C TRP A 19 17.89 20.56 17.54
N GLU A 20 18.08 20.22 16.27
CA GLU A 20 18.07 18.83 15.81
C GLU A 20 19.17 17.99 16.48
N ALA A 21 20.37 18.54 16.56
CA ALA A 21 21.50 17.84 17.18
C ALA A 21 21.29 17.67 18.70
N GLU A 22 20.74 18.68 19.39
CA GLU A 22 20.40 18.59 20.82
C GLU A 22 19.37 17.50 21.09
N VAL A 23 18.27 17.45 20.30
CA VAL A 23 17.21 16.45 20.44
C VAL A 23 17.76 15.05 20.19
N ARG A 24 18.50 14.86 19.10
CA ARG A 24 19.09 13.55 18.77
C ARG A 24 20.10 13.11 19.82
N GLN A 25 20.97 14.00 20.27
CA GLN A 25 21.93 13.69 21.34
C GLN A 25 21.22 13.22 22.60
N ALA A 26 20.16 13.92 23.03
CA ALA A 26 19.41 13.56 24.23
C ALA A 26 18.68 12.20 24.10
N LEU A 27 18.11 11.92 22.95
CA LEU A 27 17.33 10.69 22.72
C LEU A 27 18.22 9.49 22.43
N LEU A 28 19.34 9.68 21.74
CA LEU A 28 20.23 8.61 21.30
C LEU A 28 21.45 8.39 22.24
N ASP A 29 21.46 9.00 23.43
CA ASP A 29 22.55 8.79 24.39
C ASP A 29 22.63 7.30 24.77
N GLY A 30 23.77 6.69 24.41
CA GLY A 30 24.08 5.28 24.64
C GLY A 30 23.23 4.30 23.80
N VAL A 31 22.52 4.75 22.74
CA VAL A 31 21.72 3.93 21.84
C VAL A 31 22.47 3.69 20.52
N GLU A 32 22.67 2.44 20.15
CA GLU A 32 23.33 2.06 18.88
C GLU A 32 22.34 1.45 17.87
N GLU A 33 21.39 0.66 18.35
CA GLU A 33 20.42 -0.06 17.52
C GLU A 33 19.10 -0.22 18.29
N ILE A 34 17.96 -0.19 17.59
CA ILE A 34 16.66 -0.41 18.18
C ILE A 34 15.88 -1.51 17.42
N ALA A 35 14.89 -2.08 18.06
CA ALA A 35 13.99 -3.07 17.45
C ALA A 35 13.28 -2.54 16.20
N ALA A 36 12.90 -3.47 15.30
CA ALA A 36 11.92 -3.26 14.26
C ALA A 36 10.72 -4.20 14.53
N PRO A 37 9.77 -3.81 15.39
CA PRO A 37 8.63 -4.65 15.71
C PRO A 37 7.73 -4.80 14.48
N GLY A 38 7.34 -6.03 14.15
CA GLY A 38 6.51 -6.30 12.96
C GLY A 38 7.13 -5.73 11.68
N VAL A 39 6.35 -4.95 10.95
CA VAL A 39 6.76 -4.19 9.75
C VAL A 39 6.49 -2.71 10.00
N PRO A 40 7.47 -1.93 10.49
CA PRO A 40 7.27 -0.52 10.78
C PRO A 40 6.95 0.30 9.53
N GLY A 41 6.13 1.34 9.71
CA GLY A 41 5.79 2.33 8.69
C GLY A 41 6.55 3.65 8.85
N PRO A 42 6.58 4.49 7.79
CA PRO A 42 7.24 5.77 7.83
C PRO A 42 6.41 6.85 8.54
N LEU A 43 7.15 7.84 9.05
CA LEU A 43 6.63 9.12 9.50
C LEU A 43 6.95 10.21 8.47
N CYS A 44 6.06 11.19 8.33
CA CYS A 44 6.31 12.43 7.62
C CYS A 44 6.67 13.51 8.64
N VAL A 45 7.84 14.14 8.47
CA VAL A 45 8.36 15.18 9.36
C VAL A 45 8.38 16.52 8.62
N PHE A 46 7.76 17.55 9.19
CA PHE A 46 7.68 18.90 8.62
C PHE A 46 7.57 19.97 9.71
N GLY A 47 7.59 21.25 9.33
CA GLY A 47 7.56 22.37 10.28
C GLY A 47 8.92 22.66 10.91
N ASP A 48 8.98 23.67 11.78
CA ASP A 48 10.28 24.22 12.26
C ASP A 48 10.87 23.46 13.44
N LYS A 49 10.07 22.68 14.16
CA LYS A 49 10.47 22.03 15.42
C LYS A 49 10.56 20.52 15.37
N ALA A 50 9.99 19.92 14.32
CA ALA A 50 10.00 18.48 14.17
C ALA A 50 11.40 17.97 13.73
N VAL A 51 11.84 16.89 14.35
CA VAL A 51 13.18 16.31 14.19
C VAL A 51 13.06 14.84 13.84
N THR A 52 13.74 14.41 12.79
CA THR A 52 13.95 12.99 12.50
C THR A 52 15.01 12.43 13.44
N VAL A 53 14.67 11.44 14.25
CA VAL A 53 15.58 10.83 15.24
C VAL A 53 16.25 9.59 14.67
N ILE A 54 15.46 8.62 14.18
CA ILE A 54 15.95 7.38 13.56
C ILE A 54 15.23 7.18 12.23
N VAL A 55 15.94 6.61 11.26
CA VAL A 55 15.42 6.31 9.91
C VAL A 55 15.43 4.82 9.61
N GLY A 56 14.43 4.37 8.86
CA GLY A 56 14.42 3.12 8.10
C GLY A 56 14.69 3.38 6.63
N LYS A 57 14.65 2.34 5.82
CA LYS A 57 14.72 2.44 4.35
C LYS A 57 13.42 1.98 3.72
N SER A 58 12.94 2.69 2.70
CA SER A 58 11.94 2.14 1.79
C SER A 58 12.58 1.17 0.80
N GLY A 59 11.77 0.35 0.11
CA GLY A 59 12.25 -0.58 -0.91
C GLY A 59 13.08 0.05 -2.04
N ASN A 60 13.02 1.39 -2.20
CA ASN A 60 13.83 2.16 -3.16
C ASN A 60 15.17 2.66 -2.58
N GLY A 61 15.51 2.27 -1.36
CA GLY A 61 16.70 2.74 -0.68
C GLY A 61 16.62 4.19 -0.16
N ILE A 62 15.45 4.83 -0.24
CA ILE A 62 15.17 6.14 0.33
C ILE A 62 15.06 6.02 1.86
N TYR A 63 15.62 6.96 2.58
CA TYR A 63 15.49 7.01 4.03
C TYR A 63 14.22 7.73 4.43
N GLU A 64 13.46 7.13 5.37
CA GLU A 64 12.25 7.72 5.92
C GLU A 64 12.27 7.64 7.45
N PRO A 65 11.74 8.64 8.17
CA PRO A 65 11.71 8.63 9.62
C PRO A 65 10.88 7.46 10.16
N VAL A 66 11.42 6.73 11.14
CA VAL A 66 10.69 5.71 11.93
C VAL A 66 10.49 6.17 13.36
N VAL A 67 11.38 7.04 13.86
CA VAL A 67 11.24 7.75 15.14
C VAL A 67 11.42 9.23 14.89
N ALA A 68 10.49 10.04 15.37
CA ALA A 68 10.52 11.49 15.27
C ALA A 68 10.17 12.14 16.61
N ALA A 69 10.68 13.34 16.84
CA ALA A 69 10.41 14.13 18.04
C ALA A 69 10.07 15.58 17.67
N SER A 70 9.27 16.25 18.50
CA SER A 70 8.92 17.66 18.30
C SER A 70 8.40 18.29 19.59
N VAL A 71 7.88 19.51 19.47
CA VAL A 71 7.24 20.24 20.57
C VAL A 71 5.85 20.75 20.15
N ILE A 72 4.94 20.85 21.12
CA ILE A 72 3.65 21.53 21.00
C ILE A 72 3.53 22.48 22.20
N GLY A 73 3.56 23.79 21.96
CA GLY A 73 3.63 24.76 23.05
C GLY A 73 4.90 24.57 23.88
N GLU A 74 4.76 24.31 25.18
CA GLU A 74 5.88 24.02 26.10
C GLU A 74 6.18 22.50 26.24
N GLY A 75 5.30 21.64 25.73
CA GLY A 75 5.41 20.18 25.86
C GLY A 75 6.15 19.54 24.72
N ARG A 76 6.56 18.30 24.93
CA ARG A 76 7.39 17.51 24.01
C ARG A 76 6.71 16.25 23.58
N VAL A 77 6.86 15.90 22.32
CA VAL A 77 6.22 14.73 21.72
C VAL A 77 7.23 13.83 21.02
N ILE A 78 7.01 12.54 21.10
CA ILE A 78 7.78 11.53 20.36
C ILE A 78 6.79 10.60 19.66
N ALA A 79 7.08 10.29 18.40
CA ALA A 79 6.29 9.40 17.57
C ALA A 79 7.14 8.21 17.10
N PHE A 80 6.54 7.02 17.13
CA PHE A 80 7.09 5.78 16.62
C PHE A 80 6.24 5.23 15.48
N GLY A 81 6.86 4.74 14.43
CA GLY A 81 6.23 4.22 13.22
C GLY A 81 5.65 2.79 13.34
N HIS A 82 5.43 2.27 14.55
CA HIS A 82 4.75 0.99 14.79
C HIS A 82 4.23 0.91 16.23
N THR A 83 3.02 0.36 16.41
CA THR A 83 2.41 0.14 17.75
C THR A 83 3.30 -0.70 18.67
N GLY A 84 3.98 -1.71 18.14
CA GLY A 84 4.85 -2.61 18.88
C GLY A 84 6.02 -1.95 19.64
N TYR A 85 6.29 -0.66 19.43
CA TYR A 85 7.24 0.07 20.29
C TYR A 85 6.71 0.34 21.71
N LEU A 86 5.42 0.20 21.93
CA LEU A 86 4.78 0.22 23.25
C LEU A 86 4.44 -1.18 23.77
N ASP A 87 5.08 -2.23 23.24
CA ASP A 87 4.94 -3.60 23.70
C ASP A 87 6.18 -4.01 24.51
N ALA A 88 5.98 -4.68 25.65
CA ALA A 88 7.06 -5.10 26.55
C ALA A 88 8.18 -5.91 25.86
N PRO A 89 7.91 -6.88 24.96
CA PRO A 89 8.96 -7.62 24.27
C PRO A 89 9.91 -6.74 23.45
N SER A 90 9.44 -5.64 22.90
CA SER A 90 10.29 -4.73 22.10
C SER A 90 11.37 -4.04 22.93
N LEU A 91 11.13 -3.82 24.23
CA LEU A 91 12.10 -3.24 25.14
C LEU A 91 13.34 -4.12 25.36
N GLU A 92 13.20 -5.43 25.18
CA GLU A 92 14.29 -6.40 25.39
C GLU A 92 15.17 -6.58 24.14
N ILE A 93 14.83 -5.93 23.01
CA ILE A 93 15.58 -6.05 21.77
C ILE A 93 16.52 -4.85 21.63
N ALA A 94 17.82 -5.13 21.49
CA ALA A 94 18.88 -4.13 21.34
C ALA A 94 18.80 -3.02 22.42
N ASP A 95 18.98 -1.76 22.04
CA ASP A 95 18.91 -0.61 22.94
C ASP A 95 17.53 0.05 22.98
N THR A 96 16.46 -0.64 22.56
CA THR A 96 15.08 -0.08 22.50
C THR A 96 14.63 0.45 23.87
N LYS A 97 14.90 -0.30 24.94
CA LYS A 97 14.61 0.13 26.30
C LYS A 97 15.34 1.42 26.67
N LYS A 98 16.60 1.54 26.26
CA LYS A 98 17.42 2.73 26.54
C LYS A 98 16.86 3.97 25.81
N LEU A 99 16.51 3.79 24.51
CA LEU A 99 15.83 4.84 23.76
C LEU A 99 14.54 5.27 24.45
N PHE A 100 13.72 4.31 24.89
CA PHE A 100 12.45 4.62 25.54
C PHE A 100 12.64 5.38 26.86
N ILE A 101 13.62 4.99 27.68
CA ILE A 101 13.99 5.71 28.90
C ILE A 101 14.41 7.17 28.60
N ASN A 102 15.25 7.36 27.59
CA ASN A 102 15.66 8.69 27.15
C ASN A 102 14.47 9.50 26.66
N ALA A 103 13.57 8.87 25.87
CA ALA A 103 12.35 9.47 25.35
C ALA A 103 11.42 9.97 26.48
N VAL A 104 11.17 9.13 27.49
CA VAL A 104 10.35 9.50 28.65
C VAL A 104 10.95 10.68 29.41
N LYS A 105 12.25 10.64 29.71
CA LYS A 105 12.92 11.72 30.44
C LYS A 105 12.94 13.02 29.62
N TRP A 106 13.20 12.93 28.33
CA TRP A 106 13.19 14.08 27.44
C TRP A 106 11.79 14.68 27.30
N ALA A 107 10.75 13.85 27.10
CA ALA A 107 9.37 14.30 26.98
C ALA A 107 8.85 14.95 28.27
N ALA A 108 9.18 14.37 29.42
CA ALA A 108 8.78 14.89 30.73
C ALA A 108 9.58 16.12 31.18
N GLN A 109 10.74 16.36 30.59
CA GLN A 109 11.71 17.35 31.07
C GLN A 109 12.12 17.12 32.55
N LYS A 110 12.11 15.84 32.98
CA LYS A 110 12.39 15.39 34.35
C LYS A 110 13.21 14.09 34.36
N THR A 111 13.97 13.86 35.41
CA THR A 111 14.74 12.63 35.58
C THR A 111 13.92 11.44 36.09
N ALA A 112 12.90 11.69 36.88
CA ALA A 112 12.01 10.69 37.46
C ALA A 112 10.51 11.07 37.21
N PRO A 113 10.01 10.92 35.96
CA PRO A 113 8.65 11.27 35.60
C PRO A 113 7.64 10.20 36.01
N LYS A 114 6.39 10.63 36.24
CA LYS A 114 5.23 9.76 36.34
C LYS A 114 4.63 9.54 34.96
N ILE A 115 4.37 8.29 34.60
CA ILE A 115 3.95 7.87 33.26
C ILE A 115 2.55 7.29 33.29
N ALA A 116 1.65 7.87 32.51
CA ALA A 116 0.34 7.26 32.21
C ALA A 116 0.41 6.47 30.91
N LEU A 117 -0.26 5.33 30.85
CA LEU A 117 -0.46 4.54 29.64
C LEU A 117 -1.95 4.32 29.42
N ARG A 118 -2.41 4.41 28.19
CA ARG A 118 -3.80 4.12 27.85
C ARG A 118 -3.97 2.65 27.50
N HIS A 119 -4.74 1.88 28.30
CA HIS A 119 -5.04 0.45 28.10
C HIS A 119 -3.79 -0.43 27.87
N ASN A 120 -2.73 -0.24 28.66
CA ASN A 120 -1.49 -1.01 28.47
C ASN A 120 -0.85 -1.37 29.81
N HIS A 121 -1.41 -2.38 30.48
CA HIS A 121 -0.92 -2.87 31.78
C HIS A 121 0.45 -3.52 31.70
N GLU A 122 0.66 -4.38 30.68
CA GLU A 122 1.91 -5.11 30.51
C GLU A 122 3.10 -4.18 30.34
N PHE A 123 2.95 -3.17 29.51
CA PHE A 123 4.00 -2.17 29.30
C PHE A 123 4.22 -1.29 30.54
N ALA A 124 3.14 -0.98 31.30
CA ALA A 124 3.28 -0.29 32.57
C ALA A 124 4.08 -1.10 33.59
N GLU A 125 3.87 -2.43 33.65
CA GLU A 125 4.67 -3.34 34.49
C GLU A 125 6.14 -3.37 34.08
N ALA A 126 6.43 -3.44 32.77
CA ALA A 126 7.81 -3.39 32.25
C ALA A 126 8.51 -2.07 32.62
N LEU A 127 7.78 -0.93 32.58
CA LEU A 127 8.32 0.36 32.99
C LEU A 127 8.55 0.43 34.52
N ARG A 128 7.67 -0.11 35.34
CA ARG A 128 7.87 -0.20 36.80
C ARG A 128 9.08 -1.07 37.13
N ALA A 129 9.24 -2.20 36.45
CA ALA A 129 10.44 -3.04 36.57
C ALA A 129 11.74 -2.31 36.14
N SER A 130 11.60 -1.26 35.33
CA SER A 130 12.70 -0.39 34.90
C SER A 130 12.92 0.83 35.84
N GLY A 131 12.18 0.93 36.96
CA GLY A 131 12.35 1.96 37.99
C GLY A 131 11.50 3.22 37.79
N PHE A 132 10.49 3.21 36.89
CA PHE A 132 9.57 4.32 36.72
C PHE A 132 8.28 4.17 37.52
N GLU A 133 7.66 5.27 37.90
CA GLU A 133 6.28 5.30 38.34
C GLU A 133 5.39 5.30 37.10
N ALA A 134 4.75 4.17 36.78
CA ALA A 134 3.94 3.98 35.59
C ALA A 134 2.59 3.32 35.91
N GLU A 135 1.51 3.80 35.30
CA GLU A 135 0.16 3.34 35.54
C GLU A 135 -0.65 3.23 34.24
N SER A 136 -1.45 2.15 34.09
CA SER A 136 -2.39 2.01 32.99
C SER A 136 -3.74 2.60 33.38
N LEU A 137 -4.22 3.54 32.61
CA LEU A 137 -5.50 4.23 32.81
C LEU A 137 -6.57 3.65 31.87
N ASP A 138 -7.56 2.96 32.46
CA ASP A 138 -8.56 2.21 31.67
C ASP A 138 -9.98 2.78 31.80
N GLY A 139 -10.18 3.72 32.73
CA GLY A 139 -11.45 4.38 32.95
C GLY A 139 -11.97 5.14 31.73
N ARG A 140 -13.29 5.40 31.69
CA ARG A 140 -13.86 6.27 30.64
C ARG A 140 -13.36 7.71 30.75
N ASP A 141 -13.13 8.17 32.01
CA ASP A 141 -12.71 9.53 32.32
C ASP A 141 -11.18 9.63 32.54
N TRP A 142 -10.41 8.70 31.96
CA TRP A 142 -8.96 8.59 32.12
C TRP A 142 -8.18 9.88 31.90
N LEU A 143 -8.71 10.76 31.06
CA LEU A 143 -8.11 12.06 30.78
C LEU A 143 -8.17 13.02 31.99
N ASP A 144 -9.11 12.83 32.89
CA ASP A 144 -9.21 13.64 34.12
C ASP A 144 -8.14 13.22 35.13
N GLU A 145 -7.66 11.99 35.03
CA GLU A 145 -6.59 11.45 35.87
C GLU A 145 -5.19 11.91 35.42
N LEU A 146 -5.05 12.43 34.17
CA LEU A 146 -3.73 12.83 33.60
C LEU A 146 -3.05 13.98 34.32
N GLU A 147 -3.75 14.79 35.11
CA GLU A 147 -3.16 15.96 35.78
C GLU A 147 -1.99 15.58 36.69
N GLY A 148 -2.03 14.37 37.27
CA GLY A 148 -0.98 13.83 38.14
C GLY A 148 0.23 13.27 37.42
N PHE A 149 0.21 13.16 36.09
CA PHE A 149 1.26 12.55 35.29
C PHE A 149 2.11 13.59 34.54
N ASP A 150 3.33 13.21 34.18
CA ASP A 150 4.27 14.04 33.43
C ASP A 150 4.32 13.66 31.96
N VAL A 151 4.09 12.38 31.66
CA VAL A 151 4.10 11.82 30.28
C VAL A 151 2.92 10.87 30.14
N VAL A 152 2.30 10.88 28.95
CA VAL A 152 1.31 9.89 28.55
C VAL A 152 1.75 9.12 27.32
N CYS A 153 1.56 7.78 27.32
CA CYS A 153 1.80 6.88 26.20
C CYS A 153 0.47 6.41 25.63
N VAL A 154 0.28 6.54 24.31
CA VAL A 154 -0.99 6.22 23.65
C VAL A 154 -0.81 5.52 22.30
N TYR A 155 -1.85 4.78 21.90
CA TYR A 155 -2.11 4.32 20.54
C TYR A 155 -3.14 5.25 19.89
N PRO A 156 -2.72 6.26 19.11
CA PRO A 156 -3.61 7.32 18.67
C PRO A 156 -4.77 6.86 17.76
N ALA A 157 -4.64 5.75 17.02
CA ALA A 157 -5.72 5.21 16.19
C ALA A 157 -7.00 4.90 16.96
N LEU A 158 -6.90 4.67 18.27
CA LEU A 158 -8.02 4.33 19.16
C LEU A 158 -8.68 5.55 19.81
N LEU A 159 -8.15 6.75 19.61
CA LEU A 159 -8.60 7.97 20.26
C LEU A 159 -9.80 8.61 19.53
N SER A 160 -10.76 9.08 20.29
CA SER A 160 -11.82 9.95 19.80
C SER A 160 -11.32 11.38 19.58
N GLU A 161 -12.07 12.17 18.84
CA GLU A 161 -11.73 13.58 18.60
C GLU A 161 -11.71 14.44 19.88
N GLY A 162 -12.53 14.06 20.86
CA GLY A 162 -12.51 14.72 22.18
C GLY A 162 -11.23 14.44 22.94
N GLU A 163 -10.78 13.18 22.93
CA GLU A 163 -9.52 12.76 23.55
C GLU A 163 -8.32 13.41 22.87
N ILE A 164 -8.30 13.47 21.54
CA ILE A 164 -7.25 14.16 20.79
C ILE A 164 -7.08 15.61 21.23
N ARG A 165 -8.18 16.38 21.33
CA ARG A 165 -8.12 17.79 21.74
C ARG A 165 -7.57 17.93 23.17
N ARG A 166 -8.04 17.11 24.11
CA ARG A 166 -7.58 17.16 25.50
C ARG A 166 -6.12 16.77 25.64
N LEU A 167 -5.63 15.79 24.85
CA LEU A 167 -4.22 15.45 24.82
C LEU A 167 -3.35 16.58 24.23
N GLN A 168 -3.82 17.26 23.19
CA GLN A 168 -3.12 18.44 22.66
C GLN A 168 -3.02 19.54 23.71
N GLU A 169 -4.09 19.81 24.47
CA GLU A 169 -4.09 20.78 25.57
C GLU A 169 -3.13 20.35 26.72
N PHE A 170 -3.09 19.05 27.04
CA PHE A 170 -2.17 18.49 28.03
C PHE A 170 -0.71 18.73 27.64
N VAL A 171 -0.37 18.46 26.38
CA VAL A 171 0.98 18.69 25.85
C VAL A 171 1.31 20.18 25.80
N GLN A 172 0.40 21.04 25.33
CA GLN A 172 0.61 22.49 25.28
C GLN A 172 1.00 23.11 26.63
N LYS A 173 0.56 22.50 27.74
CA LYS A 173 0.88 22.92 29.12
C LYS A 173 2.26 22.41 29.61
N GLY A 174 3.10 21.91 28.74
CA GLY A 174 4.47 21.46 29.08
C GLY A 174 4.61 19.99 29.44
N LYS A 175 3.57 19.18 29.22
CA LYS A 175 3.59 17.73 29.49
C LYS A 175 4.11 16.94 28.29
N GLY A 176 4.54 15.69 28.54
CA GLY A 176 5.09 14.79 27.53
C GLY A 176 4.04 13.88 26.88
N LEU A 177 4.21 13.59 25.59
CA LEU A 177 3.41 12.61 24.86
C LEU A 177 4.32 11.66 24.08
N ILE A 178 4.10 10.36 24.25
CA ILE A 178 4.72 9.32 23.43
C ILE A 178 3.62 8.60 22.69
N ALA A 179 3.67 8.61 21.38
CA ALA A 179 2.65 8.03 20.51
C ALA A 179 3.26 6.97 19.59
N ALA A 180 2.62 5.82 19.49
CA ALA A 180 3.02 4.75 18.59
C ALA A 180 1.83 4.30 17.75
N ASP A 181 1.99 4.29 16.43
CA ASP A 181 0.92 3.90 15.51
C ASP A 181 1.50 3.39 14.18
N LEU A 182 0.63 2.94 13.25
CA LEU A 182 1.02 2.34 12.00
C LEU A 182 0.12 2.81 10.86
N GLY A 183 0.63 3.69 9.99
CA GLY A 183 -0.15 4.31 8.91
C GLY A 183 -0.73 3.30 7.91
N TRP A 184 0.10 2.44 7.31
CA TRP A 184 -0.37 1.42 6.36
C TRP A 184 -1.32 0.40 7.01
N GLY A 185 -1.05 0.00 8.26
CA GLY A 185 -1.90 -0.92 9.00
C GLY A 185 -3.28 -0.32 9.28
N TRP A 186 -3.34 0.98 9.62
CA TRP A 186 -4.62 1.66 9.79
C TRP A 186 -5.42 1.72 8.48
N LEU A 187 -4.78 2.01 7.35
CA LEU A 187 -5.43 1.99 6.03
C LEU A 187 -5.97 0.60 5.69
N GLN A 188 -5.24 -0.45 6.00
CA GLN A 188 -5.67 -1.83 5.78
C GLN A 188 -6.93 -2.18 6.60
N LEU A 189 -7.01 -1.70 7.84
CA LEU A 189 -8.16 -1.89 8.73
C LEU A 189 -9.33 -0.95 8.44
N ASN A 190 -9.10 0.12 7.66
CA ASN A 190 -10.10 1.12 7.31
C ASN A 190 -10.18 1.29 5.77
N PRO A 191 -10.59 0.27 5.02
CA PRO A 191 -10.61 0.33 3.57
C PRO A 191 -11.49 1.48 3.05
N GLY A 192 -10.97 2.22 2.08
CA GLY A 192 -11.65 3.37 1.48
C GLY A 192 -11.45 4.71 2.20
N LYS A 193 -10.80 4.73 3.37
CA LYS A 193 -10.41 5.98 4.03
C LYS A 193 -9.09 6.52 3.50
N ASP A 194 -8.91 7.85 3.64
CA ASP A 194 -7.66 8.55 3.31
C ASP A 194 -6.77 8.61 4.57
N ILE A 195 -5.46 8.51 4.41
CA ILE A 195 -4.49 8.57 5.52
C ILE A 195 -4.61 9.87 6.33
N THR A 196 -5.12 10.94 5.74
CA THR A 196 -5.36 12.21 6.44
C THR A 196 -6.49 12.14 7.47
N GLU A 197 -7.33 11.10 7.42
CA GLU A 197 -8.38 10.84 8.40
C GLU A 197 -7.86 10.10 9.65
N HIS A 198 -6.63 9.60 9.59
CA HIS A 198 -6.01 8.86 10.69
C HIS A 198 -6.00 9.71 11.98
N PRO A 199 -6.54 9.21 13.10
CA PRO A 199 -6.57 9.98 14.36
C PRO A 199 -5.19 10.43 14.84
N ALA A 200 -4.15 9.60 14.65
CA ALA A 200 -2.77 9.96 14.95
C ALA A 200 -2.32 11.23 14.20
N ASN A 201 -2.72 11.38 12.94
CA ASN A 201 -2.38 12.53 12.12
C ASN A 201 -3.08 13.80 12.61
N LYS A 202 -4.30 13.68 13.13
CA LYS A 202 -4.98 14.81 13.78
C LYS A 202 -4.28 15.22 15.07
N LEU A 203 -3.81 14.23 15.87
CA LEU A 203 -3.12 14.47 17.14
C LEU A 203 -1.82 15.22 16.97
N LEU A 204 -0.94 14.77 16.05
CA LEU A 204 0.43 15.29 15.92
C LEU A 204 0.66 16.21 14.71
N TYR A 205 -0.36 16.57 13.92
CA TYR A 205 -0.24 17.61 12.90
C TYR A 205 0.33 18.93 13.47
N PRO A 206 -0.09 19.42 14.66
CA PRO A 206 0.49 20.64 15.24
C PRO A 206 1.98 20.50 15.60
N ALA A 207 2.45 19.27 15.81
CA ALA A 207 3.86 18.98 16.07
C ALA A 207 4.70 18.85 14.78
N GLY A 208 4.10 18.83 13.62
CA GLY A 208 4.79 18.59 12.35
C GLY A 208 5.18 17.13 12.13
N ILE A 209 4.46 16.17 12.72
CA ILE A 209 4.68 14.73 12.57
C ILE A 209 3.39 14.05 12.16
N LEU A 210 3.44 13.20 11.11
CA LEU A 210 2.31 12.43 10.62
C LEU A 210 2.75 11.00 10.31
N TRP A 211 1.87 10.04 10.49
CA TRP A 211 2.05 8.66 10.02
C TRP A 211 1.68 8.57 8.55
N ALA A 212 2.60 8.08 7.75
CA ALA A 212 2.40 7.93 6.31
C ALA A 212 2.09 6.47 5.94
N ASP A 213 1.59 6.28 4.72
CA ASP A 213 1.46 4.97 4.10
C ASP A 213 2.82 4.49 3.58
N GLY A 214 3.15 3.22 3.82
CA GLY A 214 4.40 2.61 3.39
C GLY A 214 5.00 1.67 4.44
N MET A 215 6.01 0.91 4.03
CA MET A 215 6.72 -0.06 4.85
C MET A 215 8.21 0.26 4.85
N LEU A 216 8.89 0.01 5.95
CA LEU A 216 10.31 0.29 6.13
C LEU A 216 11.13 -0.98 6.32
N ASP A 217 12.18 -1.08 5.53
CA ASP A 217 13.22 -2.09 5.68
C ASP A 217 14.18 -1.72 6.81
N ARG A 218 14.71 -2.74 7.46
CA ARG A 218 15.69 -2.61 8.54
C ARG A 218 16.99 -1.96 8.03
N THR A 219 17.65 -1.19 8.90
CA THR A 219 18.96 -0.59 8.64
C THR A 219 20.07 -1.27 9.44
N SER A 220 19.73 -2.28 10.26
CA SER A 220 20.64 -3.08 11.08
C SER A 220 20.10 -4.49 11.27
N LYS A 221 20.87 -5.36 11.93
CA LYS A 221 20.53 -6.77 12.10
C LYS A 221 19.27 -6.99 12.93
N GLN A 222 19.10 -6.23 14.02
CA GLN A 222 17.95 -6.39 14.93
C GLN A 222 16.80 -5.42 14.60
N GLY A 223 17.07 -4.36 13.82
CA GLY A 223 16.05 -3.41 13.43
C GLY A 223 16.62 -2.15 12.79
N PHE A 224 16.71 -1.03 13.54
CA PHE A 224 17.17 0.24 12.99
C PHE A 224 18.41 0.76 13.73
N SER A 225 19.44 1.13 12.96
CA SER A 225 20.68 1.68 13.50
C SER A 225 20.50 3.15 13.89
N ALA A 226 20.84 3.51 15.12
CA ALA A 226 20.90 4.89 15.59
C ALA A 226 22.12 5.66 15.05
N LYS A 227 23.11 4.93 14.46
CA LYS A 227 24.32 5.52 13.86
C LYS A 227 24.10 6.06 12.45
N VAL A 228 22.97 5.72 11.83
CA VAL A 228 22.61 6.28 10.52
C VAL A 228 22.15 7.71 10.70
N GLU A 229 22.92 8.66 10.13
CA GLU A 229 22.50 10.06 10.11
C GLU A 229 21.33 10.25 9.17
N PRO A 230 20.19 10.80 9.64
CA PRO A 230 19.07 11.12 8.76
C PRO A 230 19.50 12.12 7.68
N PRO A 231 19.26 11.84 6.40
CA PRO A 231 19.49 12.84 5.36
C PRO A 231 18.69 14.12 5.64
N THR A 232 19.27 15.26 5.36
CA THR A 232 18.63 16.58 5.55
C THR A 232 17.24 16.64 4.89
N TYR A 233 17.11 15.97 3.74
CA TYR A 233 15.88 15.95 2.95
C TYR A 233 14.85 14.90 3.40
N CYS A 234 15.04 14.22 4.53
CA CYS A 234 13.96 13.51 5.23
C CYS A 234 12.93 14.48 5.83
N HIS A 235 13.28 15.75 6.00
CA HIS A 235 12.40 16.80 6.47
C HIS A 235 11.73 17.52 5.28
N ALA A 236 10.38 17.47 5.20
CA ALA A 236 9.66 17.89 4.01
C ALA A 236 9.82 19.37 3.64
N ASN A 237 9.92 20.31 4.61
CA ASN A 237 10.19 21.71 4.31
C ASN A 237 11.58 21.91 3.70
N LYS A 238 12.61 21.33 4.31
CA LYS A 238 13.98 21.41 3.80
C LYS A 238 14.10 20.81 2.39
N ALA A 239 13.41 19.70 2.17
CA ALA A 239 13.34 19.05 0.87
C ALA A 239 12.66 19.94 -0.18
N LEU A 240 11.52 20.53 0.14
CA LEU A 240 10.80 21.46 -0.78
C LEU A 240 11.65 22.69 -1.11
N ASP A 241 12.16 23.38 -0.09
CA ASP A 241 12.94 24.59 -0.28
C ASP A 241 14.20 24.33 -1.14
N SER A 242 14.85 23.15 -0.96
CA SER A 242 15.99 22.73 -1.77
C SER A 242 15.60 22.38 -3.22
N LEU A 243 14.46 21.72 -3.46
CA LEU A 243 13.99 21.45 -4.81
C LEU A 243 13.64 22.76 -5.56
N LEU A 244 13.02 23.72 -4.88
CA LEU A 244 12.72 25.03 -5.46
C LEU A 244 14.00 25.85 -5.78
N ALA A 245 15.01 25.76 -4.91
CA ALA A 245 16.31 26.39 -5.14
C ALA A 245 17.07 25.72 -6.29
N PHE A 246 17.00 24.39 -6.41
CA PHE A 246 17.57 23.62 -7.52
C PHE A 246 16.91 24.00 -8.86
N GLU A 247 15.57 24.11 -8.91
CA GLU A 247 14.86 24.57 -10.11
C GLU A 247 15.33 25.97 -10.55
N ARG A 248 15.52 26.87 -9.58
CA ARG A 248 16.01 28.23 -9.84
C ARG A 248 17.50 28.28 -10.15
N LYS A 249 18.18 27.11 -10.23
CA LYS A 249 19.64 26.98 -10.45
C LYS A 249 20.48 27.75 -9.39
N GLN A 250 19.98 27.82 -8.17
CA GLN A 250 20.67 28.45 -7.04
C GLN A 250 21.58 27.46 -6.29
N ILE A 251 21.27 26.18 -6.37
CA ILE A 251 22.06 25.06 -5.82
C ILE A 251 22.09 23.90 -6.79
N ASP A 252 23.09 23.04 -6.67
CA ASP A 252 23.15 21.74 -7.31
C ASP A 252 22.76 20.64 -6.32
N LEU A 253 22.02 19.65 -6.78
CA LEU A 253 21.65 18.47 -6.04
C LEU A 253 22.10 17.21 -6.78
N ARG A 254 22.63 16.25 -6.06
CA ARG A 254 22.93 14.91 -6.59
C ARG A 254 21.63 14.14 -6.85
N LYS A 255 21.67 13.13 -7.72
CA LYS A 255 20.48 12.32 -8.06
C LYS A 255 19.82 11.71 -6.82
N GLU A 256 20.61 11.22 -5.87
CA GLU A 256 20.12 10.63 -4.63
C GLU A 256 19.43 11.66 -3.73
N GLU A 257 19.96 12.87 -3.70
CA GLU A 257 19.37 14.00 -2.94
C GLU A 257 18.04 14.46 -3.55
N ILE A 258 17.99 14.52 -4.90
CA ILE A 258 16.74 14.80 -5.62
C ILE A 258 15.71 13.71 -5.32
N ALA A 259 16.09 12.43 -5.41
CA ALA A 259 15.20 11.31 -5.13
C ALA A 259 14.66 11.37 -3.71
N GLN A 260 15.54 11.60 -2.73
CA GLN A 260 15.17 11.75 -1.31
C GLN A 260 14.21 12.94 -1.10
N ALA A 261 14.52 14.09 -1.67
CA ALA A 261 13.70 15.29 -1.52
C ALA A 261 12.31 15.14 -2.15
N VAL A 262 12.25 14.64 -3.39
CA VAL A 262 10.97 14.36 -4.08
C VAL A 262 10.10 13.40 -3.28
N TRP A 263 10.71 12.35 -2.74
CA TRP A 263 9.98 11.37 -1.95
C TRP A 263 9.38 12.01 -0.69
N SER A 264 10.18 12.72 0.09
CA SER A 264 9.73 13.36 1.34
C SER A 264 8.61 14.38 1.10
N VAL A 265 8.73 15.21 0.05
CA VAL A 265 7.67 16.19 -0.30
C VAL A 265 6.43 15.47 -0.84
N SER A 266 6.58 14.43 -1.66
CA SER A 266 5.46 13.63 -2.16
C SER A 266 4.71 12.93 -1.02
N THR A 267 5.43 12.39 -0.03
CA THR A 267 4.83 11.82 1.19
C THR A 267 4.07 12.89 1.97
N ALA A 268 4.64 14.08 2.14
CA ALA A 268 3.95 15.19 2.79
C ALA A 268 2.67 15.61 2.03
N ILE A 269 2.74 15.75 0.70
CA ILE A 269 1.55 16.06 -0.12
C ILE A 269 0.44 15.03 0.14
N ARG A 270 0.74 13.74 0.19
CA ARG A 270 -0.24 12.68 0.39
C ARG A 270 -0.82 12.65 1.81
N THR A 271 -0.02 13.01 2.82
CA THR A 271 -0.35 12.82 4.24
C THR A 271 -0.95 14.07 4.90
N LEU A 272 -0.60 15.27 4.44
CA LEU A 272 -1.06 16.54 5.03
C LEU A 272 -2.58 16.73 4.89
N PRO A 273 -3.27 17.27 5.89
CA PRO A 273 -4.69 17.63 5.77
C PRO A 273 -4.88 18.74 4.72
N ALA A 274 -6.09 18.82 4.16
CA ALA A 274 -6.41 19.89 3.19
C ALA A 274 -6.29 21.32 3.76
N SER A 275 -6.42 21.43 5.08
CA SER A 275 -6.30 22.68 5.85
C SER A 275 -4.85 23.07 6.13
N ASP A 276 -3.85 22.31 5.67
CA ASP A 276 -2.44 22.67 5.88
C ASP A 276 -2.10 24.07 5.37
N GLN A 277 -1.43 24.84 6.22
CA GLN A 277 -1.02 26.23 5.93
C GLN A 277 0.50 26.36 5.75
N ASN A 278 1.25 25.27 5.84
CA ASN A 278 2.72 25.28 5.77
C ASN A 278 3.28 24.92 4.39
N LEU A 279 3.09 23.70 3.95
CA LEU A 279 3.69 23.17 2.73
C LEU A 279 2.77 23.26 1.52
N LEU A 280 1.49 22.89 1.66
CA LEU A 280 0.56 22.85 0.54
C LEU A 280 0.36 24.20 -0.14
N PRO A 281 0.25 25.35 0.59
CA PRO A 281 0.16 26.66 -0.08
C PRO A 281 1.35 26.97 -0.97
N LYS A 282 2.58 26.72 -0.51
CA LYS A 282 3.81 26.93 -1.29
C LYS A 282 3.84 26.06 -2.55
N ILE A 283 3.44 24.79 -2.42
CA ILE A 283 3.43 23.84 -3.54
C ILE A 283 2.33 24.24 -4.56
N ARG A 284 1.16 24.67 -4.10
CA ARG A 284 0.08 25.16 -4.98
C ARG A 284 0.48 26.43 -5.72
N GLU A 285 1.07 27.40 -5.03
CA GLU A 285 1.58 28.64 -5.64
C GLU A 285 2.60 28.31 -6.72
N TRP A 286 3.59 27.46 -6.41
CA TRP A 286 4.55 27.01 -7.41
C TRP A 286 3.87 26.32 -8.60
N ALA A 287 2.90 25.43 -8.38
CA ALA A 287 2.22 24.68 -9.44
C ALA A 287 1.42 25.61 -10.40
N THR A 288 0.92 26.77 -9.93
CA THR A 288 0.14 27.69 -10.77
C THR A 288 0.99 28.40 -11.83
N VAL A 289 2.29 28.51 -11.62
CA VAL A 289 3.21 29.20 -12.55
C VAL A 289 3.94 28.25 -13.51
N GLN A 290 3.56 26.96 -13.52
CA GLN A 290 4.17 25.89 -14.31
C GLN A 290 3.18 25.31 -15.35
N PRO A 291 2.81 26.06 -16.41
CA PRO A 291 1.77 25.65 -17.36
C PRO A 291 2.15 24.43 -18.22
N ASP A 292 3.45 24.13 -18.36
CA ASP A 292 3.98 23.10 -19.27
C ASP A 292 4.19 21.72 -18.59
N LEU A 293 3.84 21.58 -17.29
CA LEU A 293 3.96 20.31 -16.61
C LEU A 293 2.89 19.33 -17.08
N THR A 294 3.31 18.35 -17.87
CA THR A 294 2.43 17.36 -18.48
C THR A 294 2.23 16.15 -17.57
N ALA A 295 1.03 15.57 -17.64
CA ALA A 295 0.73 14.30 -17.01
C ALA A 295 1.53 13.13 -17.63
N PRO A 296 1.86 12.07 -16.86
CA PRO A 296 2.54 10.91 -17.41
C PRO A 296 1.67 10.20 -18.44
N THR A 297 2.30 9.76 -19.52
CA THR A 297 1.70 8.88 -20.52
C THR A 297 2.65 7.74 -20.86
N PRO A 298 2.18 6.67 -21.51
CA PRO A 298 3.03 5.57 -21.92
C PRO A 298 4.24 6.00 -22.77
N GLU A 299 4.03 6.98 -23.65
CA GLU A 299 5.06 7.50 -24.58
C GLU A 299 5.93 8.58 -23.95
N LYS A 300 5.43 9.25 -22.92
CA LYS A 300 6.14 10.30 -22.17
C LYS A 300 6.04 10.04 -20.68
N PRO A 301 6.74 9.03 -20.16
CA PRO A 301 6.75 8.73 -18.74
C PRO A 301 7.47 9.82 -17.95
N ILE A 302 7.12 9.94 -16.67
CA ILE A 302 7.75 10.89 -15.75
C ILE A 302 8.69 10.13 -14.82
N GLY A 303 10.00 10.40 -14.92
CA GLY A 303 11.04 9.80 -14.10
C GLY A 303 11.49 10.67 -12.91
N MET A 304 12.46 10.15 -12.16
CA MET A 304 13.11 10.87 -11.05
C MET A 304 13.99 12.03 -11.52
N ASP A 305 14.33 12.05 -12.79
CA ASP A 305 15.04 13.14 -13.48
C ASP A 305 14.17 14.39 -13.70
N ASN A 306 12.85 14.27 -13.49
CA ASN A 306 11.92 15.40 -13.51
C ASN A 306 11.16 15.51 -12.16
N PRO A 307 11.85 15.97 -11.10
CA PRO A 307 11.33 15.98 -9.74
C PRO A 307 10.08 16.85 -9.60
N LEU A 308 10.04 17.97 -10.27
CA LEU A 308 8.95 18.92 -10.15
C LEU A 308 7.69 18.45 -10.85
N ALA A 309 7.82 17.77 -12.01
CA ALA A 309 6.68 17.12 -12.64
C ALA A 309 6.09 16.02 -11.73
N ARG A 310 6.93 15.27 -11.00
CA ARG A 310 6.45 14.29 -10.02
C ARG A 310 5.65 14.94 -8.90
N LEU A 311 6.14 16.06 -8.34
CA LEU A 311 5.42 16.79 -7.29
C LEU A 311 4.09 17.36 -7.80
N PHE A 312 4.09 17.89 -9.03
CA PHE A 312 2.88 18.41 -9.67
C PHE A 312 1.80 17.31 -9.84
N VAL A 313 2.20 16.14 -10.38
CA VAL A 313 1.29 14.98 -10.53
C VAL A 313 0.79 14.51 -9.17
N THR A 314 1.66 14.47 -8.16
CA THR A 314 1.27 14.07 -6.80
C THR A 314 0.22 15.02 -6.24
N LEU A 315 0.42 16.33 -6.41
CA LEU A 315 -0.56 17.34 -5.99
C LEU A 315 -1.88 17.21 -6.76
N GLN A 316 -1.83 17.05 -8.08
CA GLN A 316 -3.02 16.89 -8.92
C GLN A 316 -3.85 15.66 -8.49
N VAL A 317 -3.24 14.50 -8.38
CA VAL A 317 -3.92 13.27 -7.98
C VAL A 317 -4.59 13.43 -6.62
N ARG A 318 -3.87 14.03 -5.66
CA ARG A 318 -4.41 14.34 -4.34
C ARG A 318 -5.64 15.25 -4.39
N GLU A 319 -5.55 16.36 -5.14
CA GLU A 319 -6.67 17.30 -5.23
C GLU A 319 -7.87 16.67 -5.95
N LEU A 320 -7.65 15.92 -7.03
CA LEU A 320 -8.71 15.22 -7.78
C LEU A 320 -9.49 14.23 -6.91
N LYS A 321 -8.82 13.51 -5.99
CA LYS A 321 -9.48 12.58 -5.08
C LYS A 321 -10.46 13.28 -4.11
N ARG A 322 -10.24 14.54 -3.81
CA ARG A 322 -11.01 15.32 -2.83
C ARG A 322 -12.09 16.20 -3.43
N LEU A 323 -12.08 16.39 -4.75
CA LEU A 323 -13.12 17.18 -5.41
C LEU A 323 -14.49 16.53 -5.26
N PRO A 324 -15.54 17.33 -4.98
CA PRO A 324 -16.92 16.86 -5.12
C PRO A 324 -17.16 16.35 -6.55
N PRO A 325 -17.95 15.29 -6.76
CA PRO A 325 -18.16 14.69 -8.07
C PRO A 325 -18.54 15.68 -9.17
N GLU A 326 -19.35 16.68 -8.84
CA GLU A 326 -19.81 17.70 -9.79
C GLU A 326 -18.72 18.68 -10.24
N LYS A 327 -17.58 18.71 -9.56
CA LYS A 327 -16.44 19.58 -9.89
C LYS A 327 -15.30 18.82 -10.59
N VAL A 328 -15.41 17.52 -10.69
CA VAL A 328 -14.38 16.69 -11.34
C VAL A 328 -14.38 16.97 -12.84
N GLN A 329 -13.20 17.21 -13.40
CA GLN A 329 -12.98 17.37 -14.84
C GLN A 329 -12.13 16.19 -15.35
N PRO A 330 -12.21 15.83 -16.63
CA PRO A 330 -11.37 14.79 -17.22
C PRO A 330 -9.89 15.14 -17.08
N HIS A 331 -9.11 14.19 -16.55
CA HIS A 331 -7.66 14.36 -16.51
C HIS A 331 -7.04 14.17 -17.91
N PRO A 332 -6.08 15.00 -18.35
CA PRO A 332 -5.50 14.91 -19.70
C PRO A 332 -4.92 13.54 -20.05
N SER A 333 -4.38 12.78 -19.06
CA SER A 333 -3.83 11.44 -19.30
C SER A 333 -4.91 10.35 -19.45
N ALA A 334 -6.15 10.61 -19.04
CA ALA A 334 -7.23 9.63 -19.10
C ALA A 334 -7.48 9.08 -20.52
N LYS A 335 -7.25 9.90 -21.56
CA LYS A 335 -7.39 9.48 -22.96
C LYS A 335 -6.35 8.42 -23.38
N PHE A 336 -5.22 8.33 -22.69
CA PHE A 336 -4.17 7.36 -22.96
C PHE A 336 -4.36 6.11 -22.09
N PHE A 337 -4.71 6.31 -20.81
CA PHE A 337 -4.98 5.22 -19.86
C PHE A 337 -5.81 5.73 -18.67
N PRO A 338 -6.86 5.01 -18.25
CA PRO A 338 -7.39 3.75 -18.77
C PRO A 338 -8.16 3.87 -20.10
N GLY A 339 -8.45 5.07 -20.56
CA GLY A 339 -9.08 5.35 -21.84
C GLY A 339 -10.40 6.12 -21.71
N GLY A 340 -10.66 6.97 -22.70
CA GLY A 340 -11.92 7.66 -22.86
C GLY A 340 -12.97 6.81 -23.55
N VAL A 341 -14.18 7.31 -23.59
CA VAL A 341 -15.28 6.74 -24.39
C VAL A 341 -15.57 7.63 -25.61
N PRO A 342 -16.09 7.08 -26.72
CA PRO A 342 -16.56 7.88 -27.84
C PRO A 342 -17.57 8.93 -27.37
N LYS A 343 -17.53 10.14 -27.93
CA LYS A 343 -18.43 11.25 -27.53
C LYS A 343 -19.90 10.90 -27.74
N GLU A 344 -20.18 10.14 -28.80
CA GLU A 344 -21.51 9.65 -29.21
C GLU A 344 -21.98 8.43 -28.41
N ALA A 345 -21.14 7.82 -27.59
CA ALA A 345 -21.52 6.69 -26.76
C ALA A 345 -22.69 7.08 -25.85
N LYS A 346 -23.74 6.27 -25.89
CA LYS A 346 -24.97 6.53 -25.13
C LYS A 346 -24.71 6.36 -23.62
N ARG A 347 -25.14 7.35 -22.81
CA ARG A 347 -25.23 7.22 -21.36
C ARG A 347 -26.55 6.53 -21.04
N VAL A 348 -26.48 5.49 -20.21
CA VAL A 348 -27.62 4.63 -19.91
C VAL A 348 -28.04 4.75 -18.45
N ARG A 349 -29.32 4.39 -18.21
CA ARG A 349 -29.83 4.07 -16.89
C ARG A 349 -30.04 2.56 -16.85
N LYS A 350 -29.43 1.88 -15.88
CA LYS A 350 -29.46 0.43 -15.74
C LYS A 350 -29.66 0.03 -14.28
N VAL A 351 -30.45 -1.00 -14.05
CA VAL A 351 -30.58 -1.62 -12.74
C VAL A 351 -29.74 -2.88 -12.70
N VAL A 352 -28.91 -3.00 -11.68
CA VAL A 352 -28.02 -4.15 -11.46
C VAL A 352 -28.41 -4.83 -10.15
N GLU A 353 -28.60 -6.14 -10.19
CA GLU A 353 -28.78 -6.94 -8.98
C GLU A 353 -27.41 -7.21 -8.33
N VAL A 354 -27.28 -6.93 -7.05
CA VAL A 354 -26.09 -7.18 -6.23
C VAL A 354 -26.45 -8.13 -5.12
N ASP A 355 -25.79 -9.28 -5.05
CA ASP A 355 -25.92 -10.25 -3.97
C ASP A 355 -24.95 -9.89 -2.85
N THR A 356 -25.45 -9.32 -1.76
CA THR A 356 -24.62 -8.84 -0.65
C THR A 356 -24.06 -9.96 0.23
N SER A 357 -24.38 -11.22 -0.03
CA SER A 357 -23.71 -12.37 0.60
C SER A 357 -22.31 -12.61 0.04
N ILE A 358 -22.02 -12.08 -1.18
CA ILE A 358 -20.70 -12.15 -1.83
C ILE A 358 -19.94 -10.86 -1.51
N PRO A 359 -18.80 -10.90 -0.81
CA PRO A 359 -18.04 -9.70 -0.49
C PRO A 359 -17.24 -9.16 -1.68
N ASP A 360 -16.68 -7.96 -1.50
CA ASP A 360 -15.76 -7.24 -2.39
C ASP A 360 -16.47 -6.68 -3.65
N TRP A 361 -15.86 -6.73 -4.84
CA TRP A 361 -16.30 -5.97 -6.00
C TRP A 361 -17.33 -6.72 -6.85
N HIS A 362 -18.48 -6.12 -7.03
CA HIS A 362 -19.52 -6.58 -7.96
C HIS A 362 -19.44 -5.79 -9.27
N SER A 363 -19.12 -6.48 -10.36
CA SER A 363 -19.09 -5.92 -11.70
C SER A 363 -20.48 -5.49 -12.16
N THR A 364 -20.59 -4.29 -12.70
CA THR A 364 -21.90 -3.74 -13.17
C THR A 364 -22.07 -3.85 -14.68
N GLY A 365 -20.99 -4.11 -15.43
CA GLY A 365 -20.96 -4.02 -16.88
C GLY A 365 -21.14 -2.58 -17.38
N LEU A 366 -20.70 -1.59 -16.59
CA LEU A 366 -20.76 -0.17 -16.88
C LEU A 366 -19.41 0.49 -16.66
N TYR A 367 -19.18 1.60 -17.38
CA TYR A 367 -17.97 2.41 -17.33
C TYR A 367 -18.33 3.87 -17.07
N ALA A 368 -17.72 4.49 -16.07
CA ALA A 368 -17.81 5.92 -15.84
C ALA A 368 -16.85 6.63 -16.79
N ALA A 369 -17.35 7.48 -17.66
CA ALA A 369 -16.49 8.28 -18.53
C ALA A 369 -15.65 9.28 -17.70
N PRO A 370 -14.41 9.60 -18.13
CA PRO A 370 -13.55 10.53 -17.40
C PRO A 370 -14.23 11.87 -17.11
N GLY A 371 -14.29 12.26 -15.83
CA GLY A 371 -14.87 13.53 -15.38
C GLY A 371 -16.39 13.60 -15.39
N GLU A 372 -17.09 12.59 -15.85
CA GLU A 372 -18.56 12.59 -15.89
C GLU A 372 -19.16 12.08 -14.58
N VAL A 373 -20.27 12.70 -14.18
CA VAL A 373 -21.02 12.30 -12.97
C VAL A 373 -21.92 11.14 -13.28
N VAL A 374 -21.82 10.09 -12.48
CA VAL A 374 -22.74 8.96 -12.46
C VAL A 374 -23.56 9.00 -11.18
N THR A 375 -24.87 8.79 -11.27
CA THR A 375 -25.79 8.75 -10.13
C THR A 375 -26.11 7.31 -9.78
N ILE A 376 -25.90 6.96 -8.51
CA ILE A 376 -26.15 5.62 -7.96
C ILE A 376 -27.31 5.72 -6.98
N ARG A 377 -28.36 4.88 -7.16
CA ARG A 377 -29.50 4.81 -6.24
C ARG A 377 -29.60 3.41 -5.66
N VAL A 378 -29.73 3.35 -4.35
CA VAL A 378 -29.85 2.08 -3.60
C VAL A 378 -31.09 2.08 -2.71
N PRO A 379 -31.60 0.89 -2.32
CA PRO A 379 -32.64 0.79 -1.30
C PRO A 379 -32.21 1.45 0.01
N LYS A 380 -33.16 2.06 0.72
CA LYS A 380 -32.88 2.80 1.97
C LYS A 380 -32.21 1.95 3.05
N GLU A 381 -32.55 0.68 3.12
CA GLU A 381 -31.97 -0.31 4.04
C GLU A 381 -30.49 -0.60 3.80
N SER A 382 -29.99 -0.26 2.61
CA SER A 382 -28.57 -0.41 2.24
C SER A 382 -27.67 0.72 2.72
N VAL A 383 -28.28 1.84 3.14
CA VAL A 383 -27.55 3.05 3.54
C VAL A 383 -26.82 2.82 4.86
N GLY A 384 -25.54 3.21 4.91
CA GLY A 384 -24.71 3.09 6.13
C GLY A 384 -24.34 1.64 6.50
N LYS A 385 -24.52 0.68 5.59
CA LYS A 385 -24.13 -0.73 5.77
C LYS A 385 -22.73 -1.07 5.28
N GLY A 386 -21.90 -0.07 5.04
CA GLY A 386 -20.52 -0.24 4.57
C GLY A 386 -20.40 -0.48 3.07
N LEU A 387 -21.50 -0.42 2.31
CA LEU A 387 -21.46 -0.48 0.85
C LEU A 387 -20.74 0.75 0.29
N ALA A 388 -20.05 0.56 -0.83
CA ALA A 388 -19.40 1.67 -1.54
C ALA A 388 -19.52 1.50 -3.06
N VAL A 389 -19.30 2.59 -3.79
CA VAL A 389 -19.13 2.62 -5.25
C VAL A 389 -17.66 2.82 -5.56
N ARG A 390 -17.09 1.96 -6.38
CA ARG A 390 -15.72 2.10 -6.89
C ARG A 390 -15.74 2.39 -8.38
N ILE A 391 -14.92 3.35 -8.79
CA ILE A 391 -14.60 3.64 -10.19
C ILE A 391 -13.14 3.29 -10.43
N GLY A 392 -12.91 2.33 -11.32
CA GLY A 392 -11.58 1.84 -11.70
C GLY A 392 -11.18 0.52 -11.07
N ASP A 393 -10.55 -0.30 -11.86
CA ASP A 393 -10.06 -1.66 -11.59
C ASP A 393 -8.53 -1.70 -11.37
N HIS A 394 -7.82 -0.70 -11.87
CA HIS A 394 -6.36 -0.56 -11.79
C HIS A 394 -5.92 -0.10 -10.39
N SER A 395 -5.98 -1.04 -9.43
CA SER A 395 -5.86 -0.75 -8.00
C SER A 395 -4.47 -0.39 -7.53
N ASP A 396 -3.44 -0.71 -8.31
CA ASP A 396 -2.07 -0.47 -7.93
C ASP A 396 -1.73 1.01 -7.78
N THR A 397 -1.06 1.32 -6.69
CA THR A 397 -0.41 2.61 -6.48
C THR A 397 1.05 2.53 -6.90
N LEU A 398 1.51 3.53 -7.65
CA LEU A 398 2.85 3.51 -8.28
C LEU A 398 3.80 4.54 -7.64
N TRP A 399 3.46 5.07 -6.46
CA TRP A 399 4.22 6.15 -5.82
C TRP A 399 5.70 5.84 -5.64
N HIS A 400 6.01 4.59 -5.30
CA HIS A 400 7.37 4.10 -5.06
C HIS A 400 8.20 3.85 -6.32
N LEU A 401 7.57 3.77 -7.51
CA LEU A 401 8.28 3.48 -8.73
C LEU A 401 9.14 4.66 -9.20
N PRO A 402 10.33 4.40 -9.75
CA PRO A 402 11.22 5.45 -10.22
C PRO A 402 10.70 6.18 -11.46
N THR A 403 9.79 5.55 -12.21
CA THR A 403 9.19 6.12 -13.43
C THR A 403 7.70 5.83 -13.46
N TRP A 404 6.88 6.80 -13.87
CA TRP A 404 5.44 6.67 -14.02
C TRP A 404 5.03 6.73 -15.48
N ARG A 405 4.42 5.67 -15.99
CA ARG A 405 3.82 5.58 -17.33
C ARG A 405 2.34 5.96 -17.35
N ARG A 406 1.71 5.97 -16.20
CA ARG A 406 0.38 6.51 -15.89
C ARG A 406 0.41 7.26 -14.56
N CYS A 407 -0.64 8.00 -14.24
CA CYS A 407 -0.76 8.59 -12.89
C CYS A 407 -0.68 7.49 -11.83
N PRO A 408 0.03 7.76 -10.73
CA PRO A 408 0.32 6.74 -9.72
C PRO A 408 -0.92 6.14 -9.06
N GLU A 409 -2.02 6.85 -9.05
CA GLU A 409 -3.28 6.41 -8.49
C GLU A 409 -4.44 6.97 -9.30
N ILE A 410 -5.27 6.09 -9.87
CA ILE A 410 -6.32 6.45 -10.83
C ILE A 410 -7.71 5.94 -10.48
N CYS A 411 -7.84 5.18 -9.38
CA CYS A 411 -9.13 4.68 -8.89
C CYS A 411 -9.71 5.58 -7.82
N ARG A 412 -11.04 5.56 -7.68
CA ARG A 412 -11.73 6.31 -6.64
C ARG A 412 -12.89 5.50 -6.05
N THR A 413 -13.07 5.57 -4.72
CA THR A 413 -14.15 4.88 -4.01
C THR A 413 -15.00 5.91 -3.25
N PHE A 414 -16.31 5.69 -3.23
CA PHE A 414 -17.29 6.56 -2.59
C PHE A 414 -18.18 5.73 -1.65
N PRO A 415 -18.33 6.09 -0.37
CA PRO A 415 -19.24 5.40 0.52
C PRO A 415 -20.70 5.62 0.08
N ILE A 416 -21.53 4.61 0.31
CA ILE A 416 -23.00 4.72 0.13
C ILE A 416 -23.59 5.13 1.48
N ASP A 417 -23.59 6.42 1.76
CA ASP A 417 -24.08 7.04 2.97
C ASP A 417 -25.50 7.65 2.83
N LYS A 418 -26.04 7.64 1.61
CA LYS A 418 -27.37 8.16 1.25
C LYS A 418 -28.03 7.23 0.23
N PRO A 419 -29.38 7.27 0.08
CA PRO A 419 -30.10 6.49 -0.94
C PRO A 419 -29.72 6.85 -2.38
N GLU A 420 -29.26 8.09 -2.59
CA GLU A 420 -28.73 8.57 -3.87
C GLU A 420 -27.33 9.16 -3.63
N VAL A 421 -26.32 8.62 -4.32
CA VAL A 421 -24.93 9.06 -4.27
C VAL A 421 -24.49 9.41 -5.68
N LYS A 422 -23.87 10.58 -5.86
CA LYS A 422 -23.19 10.96 -7.08
C LYS A 422 -21.71 10.61 -6.98
N VAL A 423 -21.16 10.07 -8.06
CA VAL A 423 -19.75 9.65 -8.14
C VAL A 423 -19.13 10.13 -9.44
N ALA A 424 -17.86 10.49 -9.43
CA ALA A 424 -17.09 10.85 -10.61
C ALA A 424 -15.60 10.61 -10.39
N ASN A 425 -14.90 10.20 -11.45
CA ASN A 425 -13.45 10.04 -11.44
C ASN A 425 -12.84 10.76 -12.65
N ALA A 426 -11.79 11.54 -12.43
CA ALA A 426 -11.10 12.28 -13.48
C ALA A 426 -10.49 11.36 -14.56
N PHE A 427 -10.17 10.12 -14.20
CA PHE A 427 -9.60 9.11 -15.11
C PHE A 427 -10.66 8.20 -15.74
N GLY A 428 -11.89 8.21 -15.23
CA GLY A 428 -12.90 7.24 -15.59
C GLY A 428 -12.60 5.85 -14.99
N GLY A 429 -13.26 4.81 -15.51
CA GLY A 429 -13.04 3.42 -15.10
C GLY A 429 -14.32 2.58 -15.05
N LEU A 430 -14.16 1.25 -15.00
CA LEU A 430 -15.25 0.34 -14.74
C LEU A 430 -15.89 0.62 -13.38
N LEU A 431 -17.21 0.43 -13.30
CA LEU A 431 -18.02 0.69 -12.11
C LEU A 431 -18.27 -0.61 -11.33
N TYR A 432 -18.03 -0.55 -10.04
CA TYR A 432 -18.26 -1.65 -9.10
C TYR A 432 -19.11 -1.20 -7.92
N ILE A 433 -19.96 -2.09 -7.43
CA ILE A 433 -20.52 -1.98 -6.08
C ILE A 433 -19.64 -2.83 -5.16
N VAL A 434 -19.09 -2.21 -4.13
CA VAL A 434 -18.23 -2.87 -3.15
C VAL A 434 -19.07 -3.26 -1.94
N VAL A 435 -19.03 -4.54 -1.60
CA VAL A 435 -19.79 -5.14 -0.50
C VAL A 435 -18.82 -5.51 0.64
N PRO A 436 -19.02 -5.04 1.87
CA PRO A 436 -18.16 -5.43 2.99
C PRO A 436 -18.42 -6.89 3.39
N ARG A 437 -17.39 -7.55 3.92
CA ARG A 437 -17.52 -8.91 4.46
C ARG A 437 -18.59 -8.97 5.55
N GLY A 438 -19.40 -10.02 5.53
CA GLY A 438 -20.46 -10.23 6.52
C GLY A 438 -21.71 -9.38 6.31
N CYS A 439 -21.86 -8.69 5.18
CA CYS A 439 -23.09 -8.00 4.82
C CYS A 439 -24.25 -9.02 4.65
N LYS A 440 -25.45 -8.67 5.15
CA LYS A 440 -26.62 -9.58 5.17
C LYS A 440 -27.88 -8.93 4.64
N LEU A 441 -27.79 -8.12 3.59
CA LEU A 441 -28.97 -7.48 2.98
C LEU A 441 -29.66 -8.36 1.94
N GLY A 442 -29.10 -9.53 1.62
CA GLY A 442 -29.56 -10.38 0.52
C GLY A 442 -29.29 -9.74 -0.83
N LYS A 443 -30.14 -9.98 -1.81
CA LYS A 443 -30.04 -9.39 -3.15
C LYS A 443 -30.68 -8.01 -3.16
N ILE A 444 -29.94 -6.99 -3.54
CA ILE A 444 -30.40 -5.62 -3.67
C ILE A 444 -30.39 -5.16 -5.12
N GLN A 445 -31.29 -4.25 -5.47
CA GLN A 445 -31.33 -3.61 -6.79
C GLN A 445 -30.65 -2.25 -6.70
N VAL A 446 -29.61 -2.05 -7.54
CA VAL A 446 -28.86 -0.80 -7.62
C VAL A 446 -29.13 -0.15 -8.97
N GLU A 447 -29.74 1.03 -8.98
CA GLU A 447 -29.91 1.82 -10.19
C GLU A 447 -28.68 2.69 -10.42
N ILE A 448 -28.13 2.62 -11.61
CA ILE A 448 -26.95 3.38 -12.07
C ILE A 448 -27.37 4.20 -13.29
N ASP A 449 -27.19 5.51 -13.23
CA ASP A 449 -27.60 6.47 -14.26
C ASP A 449 -26.45 7.38 -14.69
N GLY A 450 -26.21 7.50 -15.99
CA GLY A 450 -25.16 8.36 -16.56
C GLY A 450 -23.85 7.65 -16.92
N ALA A 451 -23.80 6.33 -16.82
CA ALA A 451 -22.64 5.52 -17.23
C ALA A 451 -22.76 5.02 -18.69
N VAL A 452 -21.66 4.51 -19.23
CA VAL A 452 -21.57 3.92 -20.56
C VAL A 452 -21.52 2.40 -20.42
N GLU A 453 -22.19 1.64 -21.30
CA GLU A 453 -22.11 0.18 -21.27
C GLU A 453 -20.72 -0.33 -21.65
N ALA A 454 -20.23 -1.30 -20.87
CA ALA A 454 -18.99 -2.01 -21.09
C ALA A 454 -19.23 -3.43 -21.55
N PRO A 455 -18.36 -4.02 -22.39
CA PRO A 455 -18.41 -5.43 -22.69
C PRO A 455 -18.30 -6.26 -21.41
N PHE A 456 -19.34 -7.03 -21.10
CA PHE A 456 -19.41 -7.85 -19.90
C PHE A 456 -20.07 -9.18 -20.21
N PHE A 457 -19.25 -10.25 -20.22
CA PHE A 457 -19.70 -11.61 -20.38
C PHE A 457 -19.80 -12.29 -19.01
N VAL A 458 -20.89 -12.97 -18.75
CA VAL A 458 -21.07 -13.79 -17.54
C VAL A 458 -21.47 -15.20 -17.96
N LEU A 459 -20.62 -16.18 -17.66
CA LEU A 459 -20.85 -17.58 -17.97
C LEU A 459 -22.19 -18.04 -17.42
N GLY A 460 -23.01 -18.69 -18.28
CA GLY A 460 -24.34 -19.17 -17.95
C GLY A 460 -25.45 -18.12 -17.86
N LYS A 461 -25.13 -16.82 -18.06
CA LYS A 461 -26.10 -15.71 -18.06
C LYS A 461 -26.15 -14.95 -19.39
N THR A 462 -24.97 -14.68 -19.98
CA THR A 462 -24.86 -13.97 -21.26
C THR A 462 -25.04 -14.98 -22.41
N SER A 463 -25.97 -14.72 -23.33
CA SER A 463 -26.12 -15.58 -24.51
C SER A 463 -24.99 -15.34 -25.51
N LEU A 464 -24.55 -16.39 -26.19
CA LEU A 464 -23.49 -16.29 -27.20
C LEU A 464 -23.90 -15.37 -28.36
N ASP A 465 -25.16 -15.43 -28.80
CA ASP A 465 -25.67 -14.56 -29.87
C ASP A 465 -25.56 -13.07 -29.48
N ASP A 466 -26.00 -12.72 -28.28
CA ASP A 466 -25.93 -11.33 -27.81
C ASP A 466 -24.47 -10.88 -27.61
N TRP A 467 -23.59 -11.77 -27.13
CA TRP A 467 -22.16 -11.52 -27.05
C TRP A 467 -21.57 -11.19 -28.41
N VAL A 468 -21.73 -12.08 -29.37
CA VAL A 468 -21.12 -11.97 -30.72
C VAL A 468 -21.69 -10.79 -31.50
N GLN A 469 -23.00 -10.54 -31.39
CA GLN A 469 -23.66 -9.53 -32.22
C GLN A 469 -23.61 -8.12 -31.60
N ARG A 470 -23.53 -7.99 -30.27
CA ARG A 470 -23.68 -6.72 -29.59
C ARG A 470 -22.69 -6.47 -28.48
N ILE A 471 -22.63 -7.35 -27.46
CA ILE A 471 -21.96 -6.99 -26.18
C ILE A 471 -20.48 -6.74 -26.37
N ARG A 472 -19.76 -7.59 -27.09
CA ARG A 472 -18.33 -7.42 -27.33
C ARG A 472 -17.94 -6.13 -28.07
N TYR A 473 -18.93 -5.45 -28.71
CA TYR A 473 -18.73 -4.18 -29.41
C TYR A 473 -19.15 -2.95 -28.62
N LEU A 474 -19.60 -3.11 -27.38
CA LEU A 474 -19.95 -1.98 -26.52
C LEU A 474 -18.77 -1.02 -26.35
N PRO A 475 -19.04 0.30 -26.17
CA PRO A 475 -18.07 1.34 -26.44
C PRO A 475 -17.03 1.59 -25.34
N ALA A 476 -17.18 1.02 -24.14
CA ALA A 476 -16.20 1.19 -23.09
C ALA A 476 -14.82 0.60 -23.46
N PRO A 477 -13.72 1.20 -23.03
CA PRO A 477 -12.37 0.75 -23.38
C PRO A 477 -11.94 -0.54 -22.66
N TRP A 478 -12.66 -0.94 -21.61
CA TRP A 478 -12.38 -2.14 -20.81
C TRP A 478 -13.55 -3.10 -20.80
N ALA A 479 -13.23 -4.39 -20.80
CA ALA A 479 -14.14 -5.50 -20.81
C ALA A 479 -13.91 -6.43 -19.62
N GLU A 480 -14.99 -7.12 -19.19
CA GLU A 480 -14.89 -8.16 -18.17
C GLU A 480 -15.53 -9.48 -18.69
N LEU A 481 -14.85 -10.58 -18.35
CA LEU A 481 -15.33 -11.94 -18.56
C LEU A 481 -15.40 -12.62 -17.20
N ALA A 482 -16.57 -13.10 -16.80
CA ALA A 482 -16.84 -13.52 -15.43
C ALA A 482 -17.48 -14.90 -15.31
N THR A 483 -17.06 -15.63 -14.28
CA THR A 483 -17.77 -16.77 -13.70
C THR A 483 -18.06 -16.50 -12.22
N SER A 484 -18.58 -17.47 -11.50
CA SER A 484 -18.65 -17.42 -10.03
C SER A 484 -17.28 -17.57 -9.34
N LYS A 485 -16.21 -17.95 -10.09
CA LYS A 485 -14.88 -18.25 -9.56
C LYS A 485 -13.82 -17.24 -9.96
N VAL A 486 -13.95 -16.61 -11.11
CA VAL A 486 -12.96 -15.66 -11.64
C VAL A 486 -13.60 -14.57 -12.48
N VAL A 487 -12.98 -13.39 -12.47
CA VAL A 487 -13.27 -12.27 -13.38
C VAL A 487 -11.97 -11.85 -14.03
N LEU A 488 -11.93 -11.86 -15.35
CA LEU A 488 -10.84 -11.31 -16.16
C LEU A 488 -11.19 -9.90 -16.59
N THR A 489 -10.34 -8.93 -16.33
CA THR A 489 -10.50 -7.54 -16.79
C THR A 489 -9.39 -7.23 -17.80
N VAL A 490 -9.79 -6.96 -19.03
CA VAL A 490 -8.89 -6.76 -20.18
C VAL A 490 -9.33 -5.57 -21.04
N PRO A 491 -8.46 -4.98 -21.86
CA PRO A 491 -8.87 -4.00 -22.86
C PRO A 491 -9.95 -4.58 -23.81
N SER A 492 -10.94 -3.78 -24.14
CA SER A 492 -12.06 -4.23 -25.00
C SER A 492 -11.61 -4.66 -26.41
N ASP A 493 -10.51 -4.12 -26.94
CA ASP A 493 -9.98 -4.51 -28.24
C ASP A 493 -9.49 -5.98 -28.26
N VAL A 494 -9.04 -6.48 -27.12
CA VAL A 494 -8.55 -7.87 -26.98
C VAL A 494 -9.66 -8.90 -27.19
N ILE A 495 -10.91 -8.55 -26.85
CA ILE A 495 -12.07 -9.48 -26.90
C ILE A 495 -12.97 -9.29 -28.12
N ARG A 496 -12.68 -8.30 -29.00
CA ARG A 496 -13.55 -8.04 -30.17
C ARG A 496 -13.73 -9.24 -31.09
N ASN A 497 -12.75 -10.14 -31.15
CA ASN A 497 -12.77 -11.35 -31.96
C ASN A 497 -12.89 -12.64 -31.15
N LEU A 498 -13.29 -12.54 -29.88
CA LEU A 498 -13.52 -13.71 -29.03
C LEU A 498 -14.91 -14.28 -29.32
N ASP A 499 -14.96 -15.34 -30.14
CA ASP A 499 -16.21 -15.96 -30.57
C ASP A 499 -16.76 -16.97 -29.55
N HIS A 500 -15.91 -17.59 -28.73
CA HIS A 500 -16.27 -18.65 -27.77
C HIS A 500 -15.85 -18.29 -26.35
N PRO A 501 -16.45 -17.25 -25.73
CA PRO A 501 -16.08 -16.83 -24.36
C PRO A 501 -16.44 -17.87 -23.30
N GLU A 502 -17.43 -18.73 -23.53
CA GLU A 502 -17.82 -19.82 -22.64
C GLU A 502 -16.74 -20.89 -22.53
N GLU A 503 -16.07 -21.26 -23.62
CA GLU A 503 -14.94 -22.21 -23.61
C GLU A 503 -13.78 -21.67 -22.80
N LEU A 504 -13.48 -20.40 -22.98
CA LEU A 504 -12.45 -19.71 -22.21
C LEU A 504 -12.78 -19.69 -20.71
N MET A 505 -14.00 -19.34 -20.36
CA MET A 505 -14.38 -19.18 -18.95
C MET A 505 -14.56 -20.55 -18.25
N ASP A 506 -14.98 -21.58 -18.98
CA ASP A 506 -14.95 -22.97 -18.50
C ASP A 506 -13.52 -23.47 -18.26
N PHE A 507 -12.56 -23.08 -19.10
CA PHE A 507 -11.14 -23.36 -18.85
C PHE A 507 -10.68 -22.72 -17.54
N TRP A 508 -10.95 -21.43 -17.35
CA TRP A 508 -10.55 -20.73 -16.12
C TRP A 508 -11.20 -21.32 -14.87
N ASP A 509 -12.48 -21.76 -14.94
CA ASP A 509 -13.13 -22.45 -13.82
C ASP A 509 -12.42 -23.75 -13.45
N LYS A 510 -11.93 -24.52 -14.45
CA LYS A 510 -11.11 -25.71 -14.20
C LYS A 510 -9.77 -25.38 -13.55
N VAL A 511 -9.14 -24.26 -13.95
CA VAL A 511 -7.89 -23.76 -13.31
C VAL A 511 -8.13 -23.45 -11.85
N LEU A 512 -9.20 -22.70 -11.52
CA LEU A 512 -9.54 -22.35 -10.13
C LEU A 512 -9.92 -23.57 -9.31
N ASP A 513 -10.62 -24.55 -9.92
CA ASP A 513 -10.95 -25.83 -9.27
C ASP A 513 -9.69 -26.64 -8.96
N ALA A 514 -8.72 -26.68 -9.86
CA ALA A 514 -7.45 -27.36 -9.64
C ALA A 514 -6.66 -26.68 -8.51
N CYS A 515 -6.60 -25.35 -8.47
CA CYS A 515 -5.95 -24.63 -7.37
C CYS A 515 -6.63 -24.93 -6.01
N ALA A 516 -7.95 -24.91 -5.95
CA ALA A 516 -8.70 -25.24 -4.74
C ALA A 516 -8.50 -26.70 -4.30
N GLU A 517 -8.47 -27.63 -5.25
CA GLU A 517 -8.24 -29.04 -4.99
C GLU A 517 -6.85 -29.30 -4.40
N LEU A 518 -5.80 -28.70 -4.98
CA LEU A 518 -4.44 -28.84 -4.42
C LEU A 518 -4.34 -28.20 -3.04
N ALA A 519 -4.95 -27.02 -2.85
CA ALA A 519 -4.98 -26.31 -1.57
C ALA A 519 -5.84 -27.00 -0.50
N ALA A 520 -6.56 -28.06 -0.83
CA ALA A 520 -7.51 -28.74 0.04
C ALA A 520 -8.58 -27.81 0.62
N ILE A 521 -9.13 -26.89 -0.22
CA ILE A 521 -10.23 -26.00 0.12
C ILE A 521 -11.46 -26.29 -0.79
N PRO A 522 -12.67 -25.85 -0.39
CA PRO A 522 -13.85 -25.98 -1.23
C PRO A 522 -13.66 -25.32 -2.60
N LYS A 523 -14.27 -25.91 -3.64
CA LYS A 523 -14.31 -25.35 -4.98
C LYS A 523 -15.28 -24.17 -5.09
N GLU A 524 -16.30 -24.14 -4.23
CA GLU A 524 -17.19 -23.02 -4.02
C GLU A 524 -16.41 -21.89 -3.34
N ARG A 525 -16.55 -20.69 -3.87
CA ARG A 525 -15.79 -19.53 -3.40
C ARG A 525 -16.67 -18.50 -2.70
N GLU A 526 -16.11 -17.88 -1.66
CA GLU A 526 -16.76 -16.73 -1.01
C GLU A 526 -16.96 -15.58 -2.01
N ARG A 527 -16.00 -15.38 -2.91
CA ARG A 527 -16.02 -14.44 -4.02
C ARG A 527 -15.15 -14.93 -5.19
N PRO A 528 -15.36 -14.42 -6.40
CA PRO A 528 -14.46 -14.75 -7.52
C PRO A 528 -13.08 -14.13 -7.30
N GLU A 529 -12.03 -14.80 -7.77
CA GLU A 529 -10.74 -14.16 -8.00
C GLU A 529 -10.86 -13.14 -9.13
N ARG A 530 -9.94 -12.17 -9.15
CA ARG A 530 -9.95 -11.13 -10.17
C ARG A 530 -8.54 -10.95 -10.74
N ILE A 531 -8.41 -10.91 -12.06
CA ILE A 531 -7.14 -10.68 -12.76
C ILE A 531 -7.34 -9.44 -13.63
N VAL A 532 -6.51 -8.43 -13.44
CA VAL A 532 -6.58 -7.13 -14.12
C VAL A 532 -5.28 -6.83 -14.85
N ALA A 533 -5.39 -6.54 -16.15
CA ALA A 533 -4.26 -6.08 -16.95
C ALA A 533 -4.08 -4.56 -16.79
N ASP A 534 -2.85 -4.09 -16.62
CA ASP A 534 -2.51 -2.68 -16.46
C ASP A 534 -1.27 -2.33 -17.29
N ILE A 535 -1.15 -1.09 -17.70
CA ILE A 535 0.02 -0.58 -18.44
C ILE A 535 1.27 -0.50 -17.56
N GLN A 536 1.07 -0.43 -16.25
CA GLN A 536 2.13 -0.42 -15.24
C GLN A 536 1.57 -0.87 -13.89
N ILE A 537 2.22 -1.84 -13.28
CA ILE A 537 1.85 -2.41 -11.98
C ILE A 537 2.89 -2.06 -10.91
N SER A 538 2.54 -2.27 -9.65
CA SER A 538 3.36 -1.89 -8.50
C SER A 538 4.62 -2.73 -8.33
N ALA A 539 4.61 -4.00 -8.73
CA ALA A 539 5.73 -4.91 -8.55
C ALA A 539 5.76 -6.00 -9.63
N GLY A 540 6.94 -6.43 -10.01
CA GLY A 540 7.15 -7.57 -10.89
C GLY A 540 6.55 -7.42 -12.30
N TYR A 541 6.38 -8.55 -12.97
CA TYR A 541 5.63 -8.68 -14.21
C TYR A 541 4.15 -9.00 -13.96
N MET A 542 3.88 -9.69 -12.86
CA MET A 542 2.58 -9.96 -12.26
C MET A 542 2.76 -9.97 -10.74
N HIS A 543 1.69 -9.81 -9.99
CA HIS A 543 1.66 -10.09 -8.57
C HIS A 543 0.26 -10.51 -8.09
N SER A 544 0.26 -11.32 -7.06
CA SER A 544 -0.94 -11.82 -6.39
C SER A 544 -1.69 -10.74 -5.62
N GLY A 545 -2.84 -11.09 -5.10
CA GLY A 545 -3.71 -10.23 -4.30
C GLY A 545 -5.13 -10.18 -4.84
N TYR A 546 -5.87 -9.13 -4.47
CA TYR A 546 -7.19 -8.86 -5.01
C TYR A 546 -7.30 -7.39 -5.44
N PRO A 547 -7.28 -7.20 -6.76
CA PRO A 547 -7.06 -8.18 -7.84
C PRO A 547 -5.61 -8.68 -7.93
N ILE A 548 -5.40 -9.79 -8.65
CA ILE A 548 -4.11 -10.13 -9.25
C ILE A 548 -3.87 -9.08 -10.34
N MET A 549 -2.70 -8.45 -10.33
CA MET A 549 -2.34 -7.45 -11.34
C MET A 549 -1.30 -8.03 -12.31
N THR A 550 -1.46 -7.72 -13.60
CA THR A 550 -0.51 -8.15 -14.63
C THR A 550 -0.25 -7.02 -15.63
N HIS A 551 0.88 -7.10 -16.32
CA HIS A 551 1.16 -6.18 -17.42
C HIS A 551 0.21 -6.39 -18.60
N LEU A 552 -0.03 -5.31 -19.35
CA LEU A 552 -1.02 -5.22 -20.42
C LEU A 552 -0.83 -6.23 -21.53
N ASP A 553 0.40 -6.63 -21.83
CA ASP A 553 0.75 -7.63 -22.86
C ASP A 553 0.22 -9.04 -22.51
N ALA A 554 0.06 -9.36 -21.23
CA ALA A 554 -0.55 -10.61 -20.80
C ALA A 554 -2.07 -10.69 -21.11
N ALA A 555 -2.75 -9.58 -21.36
CA ALA A 555 -4.19 -9.57 -21.61
C ALA A 555 -4.60 -10.47 -22.78
N LYS A 556 -3.79 -10.52 -23.86
CA LYS A 556 -4.05 -11.40 -25.00
C LYS A 556 -3.89 -12.88 -24.64
N VAL A 557 -2.94 -13.21 -23.78
CA VAL A 557 -2.69 -14.56 -23.28
C VAL A 557 -3.84 -15.02 -22.38
N MET A 558 -4.36 -14.11 -21.54
CA MET A 558 -5.50 -14.40 -20.64
C MET A 558 -6.75 -14.87 -21.35
N VAL A 559 -6.94 -14.47 -22.62
CA VAL A 559 -8.13 -14.80 -23.40
C VAL A 559 -7.87 -15.79 -24.55
N ASP A 560 -6.69 -16.39 -24.61
CA ASP A 560 -6.31 -17.38 -25.63
C ASP A 560 -6.19 -18.77 -25.01
N VAL A 561 -7.27 -19.57 -25.13
CA VAL A 561 -7.34 -20.94 -24.61
C VAL A 561 -6.22 -21.82 -25.19
N ALA A 562 -5.90 -21.69 -26.48
CA ALA A 562 -4.87 -22.50 -27.12
C ALA A 562 -3.47 -22.18 -26.53
N CYS A 563 -3.18 -20.91 -26.30
CA CYS A 563 -1.96 -20.48 -25.66
C CYS A 563 -1.88 -20.98 -24.19
N LEU A 564 -2.97 -20.84 -23.45
CA LEU A 564 -3.08 -21.30 -22.04
C LEU A 564 -2.89 -22.82 -21.93
N MET A 565 -3.57 -23.59 -22.77
CA MET A 565 -3.52 -25.06 -22.78
C MET A 565 -2.15 -25.62 -23.19
N THR A 566 -1.40 -24.90 -24.03
CA THR A 566 -0.10 -25.37 -24.54
C THR A 566 1.10 -24.79 -23.79
N ASN A 567 0.86 -23.91 -22.81
CA ASN A 567 1.94 -23.19 -22.10
C ASN A 567 2.98 -22.56 -23.06
N SER A 568 2.48 -22.04 -24.19
CA SER A 568 3.33 -21.55 -25.28
C SER A 568 3.88 -20.14 -25.07
N HIS A 569 3.45 -19.45 -24.00
CA HIS A 569 3.90 -18.11 -23.65
C HIS A 569 4.28 -18.00 -22.17
N GLY A 570 5.33 -17.25 -21.84
CA GLY A 570 5.81 -17.13 -20.48
C GLY A 570 4.78 -16.57 -19.48
N ALA A 571 3.82 -15.75 -19.94
CA ALA A 571 2.75 -15.23 -19.10
C ALA A 571 1.81 -16.33 -18.55
N VAL A 572 1.67 -17.49 -19.24
CA VAL A 572 0.84 -18.61 -18.74
C VAL A 572 1.32 -19.10 -17.39
N TRP A 573 2.65 -19.28 -17.27
CA TRP A 573 3.26 -19.64 -15.98
C TRP A 573 2.93 -18.60 -14.91
N GLY A 574 3.12 -17.32 -15.19
CA GLY A 574 2.84 -16.23 -14.25
C GLY A 574 1.39 -16.19 -13.80
N LEU A 575 0.43 -16.30 -14.71
CA LEU A 575 -1.00 -16.29 -14.37
C LEU A 575 -1.37 -17.42 -13.38
N PHE A 576 -0.86 -18.64 -13.59
CA PHE A 576 -1.12 -19.75 -12.68
C PHE A 576 -0.31 -19.63 -11.37
N HIS A 577 0.87 -19.01 -11.43
CA HIS A 577 1.70 -18.71 -10.27
C HIS A 577 1.02 -17.70 -9.33
N GLU A 578 0.50 -16.60 -9.83
CA GLU A 578 -0.17 -15.60 -8.99
C GLU A 578 -1.47 -16.15 -8.36
N LEU A 579 -2.21 -16.98 -9.09
CA LEU A 579 -3.31 -17.75 -8.51
C LEU A 579 -2.81 -18.71 -7.42
N GLY A 580 -1.64 -19.30 -7.60
CA GLY A 580 -0.98 -20.14 -6.59
C GLY A 580 -0.73 -19.38 -5.29
N HIS A 581 -0.22 -18.16 -5.34
CA HIS A 581 -0.04 -17.33 -4.14
C HIS A 581 -1.34 -17.07 -3.39
N ASN A 582 -2.45 -16.84 -4.11
CA ASN A 582 -3.77 -16.65 -3.48
C ASN A 582 -4.33 -17.94 -2.82
N HIS A 583 -3.74 -19.11 -3.11
CA HIS A 583 -4.14 -20.41 -2.54
C HIS A 583 -3.13 -21.00 -1.57
N GLN A 584 -1.90 -20.55 -1.60
CA GLN A 584 -0.79 -20.96 -0.73
C GLN A 584 -1.10 -20.66 0.75
N SER A 585 -0.54 -21.45 1.67
CA SER A 585 -0.60 -21.17 3.10
C SER A 585 0.82 -21.04 3.68
N PRO A 586 1.04 -20.14 4.64
CA PRO A 586 2.30 -20.07 5.38
C PRO A 586 2.60 -21.37 6.15
N ASP A 587 1.58 -22.17 6.52
CA ASP A 587 1.73 -23.36 7.33
C ASP A 587 2.57 -24.46 6.68
N TRP A 588 2.62 -24.52 5.34
CA TRP A 588 3.46 -25.46 4.58
C TRP A 588 4.55 -24.77 3.76
N THR A 589 4.81 -23.48 4.02
CA THR A 589 5.81 -22.69 3.30
C THR A 589 6.95 -22.34 4.23
N PHE A 590 8.14 -22.90 4.01
CA PHE A 590 9.32 -22.55 4.79
C PHE A 590 9.68 -21.07 4.59
N GLU A 591 10.26 -20.46 5.59
CA GLU A 591 10.75 -19.09 5.50
C GLU A 591 11.68 -18.91 4.29
N GLY A 592 11.35 -17.93 3.44
CA GLY A 592 12.07 -17.62 2.21
C GLY A 592 11.78 -18.55 1.03
N THR A 593 10.79 -19.47 1.13
CA THR A 593 10.42 -20.40 0.04
C THR A 593 9.02 -20.10 -0.54
N GLY A 594 8.49 -18.90 -0.35
CA GLY A 594 7.20 -18.47 -0.94
C GLY A 594 7.15 -18.70 -2.45
N GLU A 595 8.22 -18.34 -3.15
CA GLU A 595 8.38 -18.53 -4.60
C GLU A 595 8.64 -19.99 -5.02
N VAL A 596 8.76 -20.90 -4.08
CA VAL A 596 8.96 -22.33 -4.34
C VAL A 596 7.63 -23.08 -4.32
N THR A 597 6.94 -23.06 -3.17
CA THR A 597 5.71 -23.83 -2.96
C THR A 597 4.54 -23.30 -3.77
N VAL A 598 4.54 -22.02 -4.14
CA VAL A 598 3.59 -21.44 -5.11
C VAL A 598 3.62 -22.17 -6.44
N ASN A 599 4.81 -22.55 -6.93
CA ASN A 599 4.96 -23.24 -8.20
C ASN A 599 4.36 -24.65 -8.22
N LEU A 600 4.02 -25.25 -7.06
CA LEU A 600 3.24 -26.49 -7.02
C LEU A 600 1.86 -26.30 -7.63
N PHE A 601 1.23 -25.14 -7.42
CA PHE A 601 -0.06 -24.80 -8.02
C PHE A 601 0.06 -24.66 -9.54
N THR A 602 1.09 -23.98 -10.02
CA THR A 602 1.38 -23.86 -11.45
C THR A 602 1.55 -25.23 -12.09
N LEU A 603 2.38 -26.10 -11.48
CA LEU A 603 2.62 -27.46 -11.99
C LEU A 603 1.36 -28.32 -11.96
N TYR A 604 0.55 -28.20 -10.89
CA TYR A 604 -0.69 -28.94 -10.75
C TYR A 604 -1.71 -28.55 -11.84
N VAL A 605 -1.88 -27.26 -12.09
CA VAL A 605 -2.76 -26.75 -13.17
C VAL A 605 -2.25 -27.24 -14.53
N LEU A 606 -0.96 -27.10 -14.81
CA LEU A 606 -0.39 -27.57 -16.07
C LEU A 606 -0.56 -29.09 -16.28
N ASP A 607 -0.39 -29.88 -15.24
CA ASP A 607 -0.56 -31.36 -15.31
C ASP A 607 -2.05 -31.76 -15.43
N LYS A 608 -2.92 -31.21 -14.57
CA LYS A 608 -4.31 -31.68 -14.46
C LYS A 608 -5.27 -31.02 -15.45
N VAL A 609 -5.04 -29.77 -15.83
CA VAL A 609 -5.89 -29.04 -16.74
C VAL A 609 -5.33 -29.02 -18.15
N CYS A 610 -4.02 -28.77 -18.28
CA CYS A 610 -3.36 -28.67 -19.60
C CYS A 610 -2.73 -29.96 -20.08
N CYS A 611 -2.73 -31.06 -19.27
CA CYS A 611 -2.08 -32.35 -19.59
C CYS A 611 -0.60 -32.25 -19.92
N ILE A 612 0.12 -31.29 -19.29
CA ILE A 612 1.56 -31.07 -19.44
C ILE A 612 2.24 -31.53 -18.15
N PRO A 613 2.95 -32.68 -18.14
CA PRO A 613 3.60 -33.18 -16.94
C PRO A 613 4.76 -32.28 -16.50
N PRO A 614 5.11 -32.25 -15.18
CA PRO A 614 6.09 -31.29 -14.61
C PRO A 614 7.41 -31.18 -15.37
N GLU A 615 7.98 -32.28 -15.81
CA GLU A 615 9.28 -32.33 -16.52
C GLU A 615 9.22 -31.70 -17.93
N ARG A 616 8.03 -31.44 -18.47
CA ARG A 616 7.82 -30.79 -19.77
C ARG A 616 7.41 -29.34 -19.69
N THR A 617 7.16 -28.85 -18.49
CA THR A 617 6.66 -27.48 -18.29
C THR A 617 7.72 -26.42 -18.52
N ARG A 618 8.96 -26.70 -18.09
CA ARG A 618 10.11 -25.77 -18.20
C ARG A 618 11.41 -26.56 -18.36
N LYS A 619 12.41 -25.93 -19.01
CA LYS A 619 13.75 -26.50 -19.22
C LYS A 619 14.43 -26.87 -17.88
N GLU A 620 14.26 -26.03 -16.85
CA GLU A 620 14.86 -26.23 -15.53
C GLU A 620 14.33 -27.52 -14.83
N LEU A 621 13.12 -27.94 -15.15
CA LEU A 621 12.49 -29.15 -14.59
C LEU A 621 12.66 -30.39 -15.47
N SER A 622 13.24 -30.28 -16.68
CA SER A 622 13.61 -31.44 -17.49
C SER A 622 14.68 -32.30 -16.78
N LYS A 623 14.85 -33.55 -17.20
CA LYS A 623 15.86 -34.45 -16.61
C LYS A 623 17.26 -33.83 -16.68
N GLU A 624 17.61 -33.23 -17.80
CA GLU A 624 18.90 -32.59 -18.05
C GLU A 624 19.04 -31.31 -17.20
N GLY A 625 18.00 -30.47 -17.13
CA GLY A 625 17.98 -29.23 -16.33
C GLY A 625 18.13 -29.53 -14.85
N ARG A 626 17.40 -30.52 -14.32
CA ARG A 626 17.51 -30.97 -12.94
C ARG A 626 18.91 -31.50 -12.62
N ALA A 627 19.47 -32.32 -13.49
CA ALA A 627 20.83 -32.87 -13.30
C ALA A 627 21.90 -31.75 -13.25
N GLU A 628 21.75 -30.71 -14.07
CA GLU A 628 22.64 -29.56 -14.07
C GLU A 628 22.48 -28.70 -12.81
N ALA A 629 21.25 -28.42 -12.41
CA ALA A 629 20.96 -27.67 -11.20
C ALA A 629 21.51 -28.38 -9.94
N LEU A 630 21.32 -29.70 -9.83
CA LEU A 630 21.83 -30.50 -8.71
C LEU A 630 23.38 -30.55 -8.71
N ARG A 631 24.04 -30.65 -9.87
CA ARG A 631 25.51 -30.56 -9.95
C ARG A 631 26.03 -29.24 -9.41
N ARG A 632 25.40 -28.11 -9.82
CA ARG A 632 25.78 -26.77 -9.32
C ARG A 632 25.54 -26.66 -7.81
N PHE A 633 24.43 -27.17 -7.31
CA PHE A 633 24.13 -27.16 -5.88
C PHE A 633 25.16 -27.94 -5.07
N LEU A 634 25.50 -29.17 -5.49
CA LEU A 634 26.52 -29.97 -4.81
C LEU A 634 27.90 -29.34 -4.87
N ALA A 635 28.28 -28.75 -6.01
CA ALA A 635 29.55 -28.03 -6.18
C ALA A 635 29.64 -26.76 -5.28
N SER A 636 28.51 -26.15 -4.93
CA SER A 636 28.46 -25.00 -3.99
C SER A 636 28.60 -25.41 -2.51
N GLY A 637 28.71 -26.70 -2.21
CA GLY A 637 28.75 -27.25 -0.85
C GLY A 637 27.36 -27.52 -0.25
N ALA A 638 26.32 -27.61 -1.07
CA ALA A 638 24.95 -27.99 -0.71
C ALA A 638 24.36 -27.15 0.44
N LYS A 639 24.60 -25.85 0.43
CA LYS A 639 24.14 -24.93 1.47
C LYS A 639 22.64 -24.67 1.35
N PHE A 640 21.91 -24.70 2.46
CA PHE A 640 20.48 -24.44 2.51
C PHE A 640 20.10 -23.06 1.95
N GLU A 641 20.87 -22.01 2.26
CA GLU A 641 20.65 -20.66 1.74
C GLU A 641 20.76 -20.59 0.20
N PHE A 642 21.68 -21.35 -0.42
CA PHE A 642 21.76 -21.44 -1.86
C PHE A 642 20.56 -22.20 -2.45
N TRP A 643 20.11 -23.27 -1.78
CA TRP A 643 18.94 -24.06 -2.17
C TRP A 643 17.67 -23.18 -2.19
N LYS A 644 17.40 -22.46 -1.10
CA LYS A 644 16.17 -21.63 -1.01
C LYS A 644 16.20 -20.38 -1.85
N SER A 645 17.37 -19.87 -2.23
CA SER A 645 17.52 -18.68 -3.09
C SER A 645 17.28 -18.95 -4.58
N ASP A 646 17.23 -20.21 -5.01
CA ASP A 646 16.89 -20.60 -6.38
C ASP A 646 15.55 -21.39 -6.36
N PRO A 647 14.42 -20.72 -6.69
CA PRO A 647 13.10 -21.33 -6.61
C PRO A 647 12.97 -22.61 -7.44
N PHE A 648 13.61 -22.71 -8.60
CA PHE A 648 13.53 -23.88 -9.46
C PHE A 648 14.42 -25.01 -8.96
N LEU A 649 15.57 -24.73 -8.38
CA LEU A 649 16.39 -25.74 -7.68
C LEU A 649 15.63 -26.34 -6.50
N ALA A 650 15.03 -25.47 -5.67
CA ALA A 650 14.25 -25.92 -4.53
C ALA A 650 12.99 -26.71 -4.94
N LEU A 651 12.34 -26.32 -6.04
CA LEU A 651 11.17 -27.01 -6.59
C LEU A 651 11.47 -28.45 -7.03
N ILE A 652 12.73 -28.77 -7.40
CA ILE A 652 13.13 -30.13 -7.79
C ILE A 652 12.80 -31.16 -6.71
N MET A 653 13.00 -30.84 -5.43
CA MET A 653 12.67 -31.70 -4.32
C MET A 653 11.17 -32.07 -4.33
N TYR A 654 10.32 -31.09 -4.52
CA TYR A 654 8.86 -31.29 -4.59
C TYR A 654 8.44 -32.07 -5.84
N VAL A 655 9.09 -31.83 -6.99
CA VAL A 655 8.83 -32.62 -8.20
C VAL A 655 9.21 -34.08 -8.00
N GLN A 656 10.31 -34.39 -7.32
CA GLN A 656 10.70 -35.77 -7.01
C GLN A 656 9.67 -36.45 -6.07
N ILE A 657 9.13 -35.72 -5.10
CA ILE A 657 8.05 -36.23 -4.23
C ILE A 657 6.79 -36.50 -5.07
N GLN A 658 6.45 -35.60 -5.98
CA GLN A 658 5.30 -35.75 -6.87
C GLN A 658 5.47 -36.98 -7.80
N GLU A 659 6.66 -37.17 -8.37
CA GLU A 659 6.97 -38.34 -9.23
C GLU A 659 6.88 -39.66 -8.45
N ALA A 660 7.31 -39.67 -7.17
CA ALA A 660 7.33 -40.87 -6.36
C ALA A 660 5.95 -41.24 -5.77
N PHE A 661 5.16 -40.26 -5.36
CA PHE A 661 3.96 -40.46 -4.56
C PHE A 661 2.68 -39.87 -5.18
N GLY A 662 2.82 -39.14 -6.32
CA GLY A 662 1.70 -38.45 -6.98
C GLY A 662 1.22 -37.21 -6.22
N TRP A 663 0.25 -36.52 -6.83
CA TRP A 663 -0.33 -35.30 -6.26
C TRP A 663 -1.17 -35.54 -5.00
N ASP A 664 -1.66 -36.77 -4.80
CA ASP A 664 -2.42 -37.13 -3.61
C ASP A 664 -1.64 -36.97 -2.31
N ALA A 665 -0.32 -37.12 -2.36
CA ALA A 665 0.54 -36.86 -1.22
C ALA A 665 0.44 -35.41 -0.76
N PHE A 666 0.53 -34.46 -1.70
CA PHE A 666 0.42 -33.04 -1.40
C PHE A 666 -0.98 -32.67 -0.90
N ARG A 667 -2.04 -33.15 -1.55
CA ARG A 667 -3.42 -32.87 -1.13
C ARG A 667 -3.69 -33.36 0.30
N LYS A 668 -3.19 -34.54 0.66
CA LYS A 668 -3.29 -35.07 2.04
C LYS A 668 -2.54 -34.22 3.04
N VAL A 669 -1.31 -33.82 2.72
CA VAL A 669 -0.48 -32.99 3.60
C VAL A 669 -1.14 -31.61 3.77
N PHE A 670 -1.57 -30.96 2.69
CA PHE A 670 -2.21 -29.65 2.76
C PHE A 670 -3.56 -29.69 3.50
N ALA A 671 -4.32 -30.78 3.34
CA ALA A 671 -5.54 -31.00 4.12
C ALA A 671 -5.25 -31.17 5.62
N GLU A 672 -4.13 -31.80 6.00
CA GLU A 672 -3.74 -31.94 7.40
C GLU A 672 -3.38 -30.57 8.03
N TYR A 673 -2.65 -29.72 7.31
CA TYR A 673 -2.34 -28.37 7.77
C TYR A 673 -3.57 -27.45 7.89
N ARG A 674 -4.68 -27.78 7.22
CA ARG A 674 -5.93 -27.00 7.30
C ARG A 674 -6.87 -27.46 8.42
N ARG A 675 -6.55 -28.55 9.14
CA ARG A 675 -7.30 -29.03 10.31
C ARG A 675 -6.94 -28.25 11.58
#